data_f8e2e96ab6b8595baa7ef1497660c973
#
_entry.id   f8e2e96ab6b8595baa7ef1497660c973
#
_cell.length_a   1.000
_cell.length_b   1.000
_cell.length_c   1.000
_cell.angle_alpha   90.00
_cell.angle_beta   90.00
_cell.angle_gamma   90.00
#
_symmetry.space_group_name_H-M   'P 1'
#
loop_
_entity.id
_entity.type
_entity.pdbx_description
1 polymer ?
#
loop_
_entity_poly.entity_id
_entity_poly.type
_entity_poly.pdbx_seq_one_letter_code
_entity_poly.pdbx_strand_id
1 'polypeptide(L)'
;MSKTTNERLLEYLILKRDVDLNDIMLKFSLSKVKAINLINETNDLSEKDFINSNQQGIYMTEKAKMICYKRFFEGKTTLFDYHDAEDRYVLVIIKSLIDEEYSSLQELADFCLVSRNTILNDMKVIKRILEEKGLAISYIRKKGGYVITGSEFNIRNILVSMVKQLLNLTAGKILLLEKQMISSEDIYLLRKRLEKAEKRIGITLTDEQLEDLPYILQFIINRAYSVQKEWTFYVQNYDIQNTLEYPEIKAMFWDFEKLNDTDLHYLSLQILSSNMVESAFRIFEGDEISLATDLFMRNIESYLAIRIAHKFDLKDKLILHMGPAIYRSVMGFQINNPLTKDFIEQYEDIYNVVLKSVGPYEEIIHGKLSREEVVYLSMIVLSWVYEVEETECLFKAVVLCQSGTSVSELLLSSLKQMFPEIDFIGAYAVRQFPRIQEEVDFIFTTIPIKSDTPIFLVPSVLDKGTRNTLRKQVYREIQGNNEIISEKLLELIQEFIPEEHMTQVARRIEGFFTRQQRQTPREETEQVPVHFIFSDENIEFVNEKVGWEQLVSFCMEAFLDRGTITQNYVNTTKEIFMEQHERMLIARNVYLPHASPADGVQEMDFQILIFKQPIVTPDGKDLKMIVALAPDEDNKHVPTLIKLNNLFNDMDVFTQIYHANNKKEILEILNSERGDNNEFWRAI
;
A
#
# COMPACT_ATOMS: atom_id res chain seq x y z
N MET A 1 -3.32 29.00 34.62
CA MET A 1 -4.62 28.26 34.65
C MET A 1 -4.35 26.86 34.11
N SER A 2 -4.83 25.82 34.79
CA SER A 2 -4.68 24.45 34.26
C SER A 2 -5.56 24.31 33.02
N LYS A 3 -4.99 23.77 31.92
CA LYS A 3 -5.76 23.45 30.69
C LYS A 3 -6.90 22.50 31.03
N THR A 4 -8.08 22.72 30.46
CA THR A 4 -9.21 21.80 30.60
C THR A 4 -8.91 20.50 29.85
N THR A 5 -9.60 19.41 30.21
CA THR A 5 -9.39 18.11 29.51
C THR A 5 -9.71 18.23 28.02
N ASN A 6 -10.70 19.06 27.65
CA ASN A 6 -11.08 19.30 26.28
C ASN A 6 -10.01 20.07 25.50
N GLU A 7 -9.35 21.07 26.10
CA GLU A 7 -8.22 21.77 25.48
C GLU A 7 -7.04 20.84 25.25
N ARG A 8 -6.77 19.92 26.21
CA ARG A 8 -5.72 18.90 26.05
C ARG A 8 -6.03 17.89 24.93
N LEU A 9 -7.31 17.53 24.76
CA LEU A 9 -7.73 16.67 23.66
C LEU A 9 -7.53 17.37 22.32
N LEU A 10 -7.96 18.63 22.17
CA LEU A 10 -7.74 19.40 20.95
C LEU A 10 -6.26 19.55 20.62
N GLU A 11 -5.45 19.86 21.63
CA GLU A 11 -4.00 19.95 21.49
C GLU A 11 -3.39 18.62 21.02
N TYR A 12 -3.79 17.50 21.59
CA TYR A 12 -3.34 16.18 21.20
C TYR A 12 -3.71 15.83 19.75
N LEU A 13 -4.95 16.13 19.33
CA LEU A 13 -5.43 15.91 17.97
C LEU A 13 -4.82 16.87 16.93
N ILE A 14 -4.42 18.08 17.34
CA ILE A 14 -3.69 19.01 16.48
C ILE A 14 -2.24 18.49 16.25
N LEU A 15 -1.64 17.88 17.25
CA LEU A 15 -0.25 17.42 17.23
C LEU A 15 -0.05 16.06 16.55
N LYS A 16 -1.10 15.25 16.44
CA LYS A 16 -1.04 13.90 15.84
C LYS A 16 -1.92 13.85 14.60
N ARG A 17 -1.46 13.11 13.59
CA ARG A 17 -2.19 12.99 12.30
C ARG A 17 -3.25 11.91 12.35
N ASP A 18 -2.88 10.76 12.90
CA ASP A 18 -3.73 9.58 13.02
C ASP A 18 -3.83 9.22 14.50
N VAL A 19 -5.02 9.37 15.06
CA VAL A 19 -5.33 9.05 16.45
C VAL A 19 -6.53 8.13 16.44
N ASP A 20 -6.41 6.96 17.02
CA ASP A 20 -7.54 6.08 17.23
C ASP A 20 -8.18 6.31 18.61
N LEU A 21 -9.31 5.64 18.86
CA LEU A 21 -10.01 5.76 20.13
C LEU A 21 -9.18 5.17 21.29
N ASN A 22 -8.37 4.15 21.02
CA ASN A 22 -7.51 3.51 22.02
C ASN A 22 -6.38 4.44 22.42
N ASP A 23 -5.81 5.22 21.49
CA ASP A 23 -4.81 6.24 21.79
C ASP A 23 -5.35 7.27 22.77
N ILE A 24 -6.59 7.74 22.57
CA ILE A 24 -7.24 8.68 23.49
C ILE A 24 -7.50 8.01 24.84
N MET A 25 -7.99 6.78 24.85
CA MET A 25 -8.22 6.02 26.09
C MET A 25 -6.92 5.89 26.90
N LEU A 26 -5.82 5.52 26.27
CA LEU A 26 -4.50 5.38 26.89
C LEU A 26 -3.95 6.74 27.35
N LYS A 27 -3.96 7.75 26.46
CA LYS A 27 -3.39 9.08 26.75
C LYS A 27 -4.08 9.78 27.91
N PHE A 28 -5.41 9.64 28.00
CA PHE A 28 -6.22 10.31 29.01
C PHE A 28 -6.68 9.38 30.14
N SER A 29 -6.26 8.10 30.13
CA SER A 29 -6.67 7.08 31.11
C SER A 29 -8.19 6.96 31.25
N LEU A 30 -8.90 6.93 30.11
CA LEU A 30 -10.37 6.92 30.04
C LEU A 30 -10.91 5.55 29.59
N SER A 31 -12.10 5.21 30.03
CA SER A 31 -12.86 4.11 29.43
C SER A 31 -13.43 4.56 28.08
N LYS A 32 -13.77 3.60 27.19
CA LYS A 32 -14.32 3.85 25.86
C LYS A 32 -15.48 4.85 25.86
N VAL A 33 -16.44 4.66 26.77
CA VAL A 33 -17.61 5.55 26.90
C VAL A 33 -17.20 6.96 27.29
N LYS A 34 -16.26 7.10 28.23
CA LYS A 34 -15.76 8.41 28.65
C LYS A 34 -14.95 9.13 27.58
N ALA A 35 -14.19 8.39 26.77
CA ALA A 35 -13.44 8.95 25.66
C ALA A 35 -14.39 9.48 24.55
N ILE A 36 -15.43 8.75 24.20
CA ILE A 36 -16.48 9.19 23.27
C ILE A 36 -17.22 10.43 23.81
N ASN A 37 -17.58 10.43 25.07
CA ASN A 37 -18.24 11.59 25.69
C ASN A 37 -17.33 12.82 25.66
N LEU A 38 -16.02 12.67 25.95
CA LEU A 38 -15.06 13.76 25.87
C LEU A 38 -14.96 14.36 24.46
N ILE A 39 -15.00 13.52 23.41
CA ILE A 39 -15.01 13.97 22.01
C ILE A 39 -16.27 14.77 21.71
N ASN A 40 -17.43 14.24 22.09
CA ASN A 40 -18.71 14.92 21.87
C ASN A 40 -18.81 16.26 22.64
N GLU A 41 -18.44 16.28 23.91
CA GLU A 41 -18.38 17.51 24.72
C GLU A 41 -17.42 18.54 24.12
N THR A 42 -16.30 18.09 23.54
CA THR A 42 -15.33 19.00 22.90
C THR A 42 -15.91 19.59 21.61
N ASN A 43 -16.65 18.81 20.82
CA ASN A 43 -17.36 19.30 19.65
C ASN A 43 -18.46 20.28 20.02
N ASP A 44 -19.28 19.98 21.06
CA ASP A 44 -20.36 20.86 21.52
C ASP A 44 -19.82 22.22 22.00
N LEU A 45 -18.70 22.23 22.72
CA LEU A 45 -18.05 23.48 23.18
C LEU A 45 -17.46 24.32 22.04
N SER A 46 -17.21 23.72 20.88
CA SER A 46 -16.60 24.43 19.75
C SER A 46 -17.59 25.01 18.76
N GLU A 47 -18.89 24.84 18.96
CA GLU A 47 -20.00 25.32 18.08
C GLU A 47 -19.89 24.77 16.63
N LYS A 48 -19.04 23.78 16.37
CA LYS A 48 -18.83 23.10 15.09
C LYS A 48 -18.21 21.75 15.34
N ASP A 49 -18.53 20.79 14.51
CA ASP A 49 -17.89 19.47 14.49
C ASP A 49 -16.42 19.58 14.04
N PHE A 50 -15.54 19.94 14.94
CA PHE A 50 -14.10 20.02 14.68
C PHE A 50 -13.45 18.66 14.67
N ILE A 51 -13.91 17.76 15.53
CA ILE A 51 -13.40 16.40 15.68
C ILE A 51 -14.37 15.48 14.98
N ASN A 52 -13.89 14.85 13.91
CA ASN A 52 -14.62 13.83 13.20
C ASN A 52 -14.11 12.47 13.63
N SER A 53 -14.99 11.51 13.82
CA SER A 53 -14.64 10.12 14.09
C SER A 53 -15.19 9.23 12.98
N ASN A 54 -14.34 8.39 12.45
CA ASN A 54 -14.70 7.30 11.55
C ASN A 54 -14.14 6.00 12.10
N GLN A 55 -14.29 4.92 11.35
CA GLN A 55 -13.78 3.61 11.75
C GLN A 55 -12.25 3.52 11.78
N GLN A 56 -11.55 4.44 11.11
CA GLN A 56 -10.08 4.51 11.07
C GLN A 56 -9.48 5.32 12.20
N GLY A 57 -10.26 6.17 12.84
CA GLY A 57 -9.72 7.02 13.87
C GLY A 57 -10.50 8.32 14.07
N ILE A 58 -9.86 9.19 14.79
CA ILE A 58 -10.37 10.49 15.19
C ILE A 58 -9.46 11.52 14.57
N TYR A 59 -10.01 12.39 13.75
CA TYR A 59 -9.22 13.35 12.99
C TYR A 59 -9.88 14.73 13.00
N MET A 60 -9.06 15.73 12.70
CA MET A 60 -9.51 17.10 12.44
C MET A 60 -9.12 17.50 11.01
N THR A 61 -10.03 18.18 10.30
CA THR A 61 -9.66 18.75 8.99
C THR A 61 -8.61 19.84 9.17
N GLU A 62 -7.75 20.09 8.18
CA GLU A 62 -6.73 21.15 8.25
C GLU A 62 -7.35 22.52 8.55
N LYS A 63 -8.54 22.80 7.99
CA LYS A 63 -9.29 23.99 8.30
C LYS A 63 -9.75 24.05 9.76
N ALA A 64 -10.21 22.94 10.32
CA ALA A 64 -10.59 22.85 11.73
C ALA A 64 -9.36 23.00 12.65
N LYS A 65 -8.22 22.40 12.30
CA LYS A 65 -6.96 22.58 13.03
C LYS A 65 -6.53 24.04 13.07
N MET A 66 -6.55 24.74 11.92
CA MET A 66 -6.22 26.16 11.83
C MET A 66 -7.16 27.04 12.67
N ILE A 67 -8.47 26.74 12.65
CA ILE A 67 -9.45 27.49 13.45
C ILE A 67 -9.24 27.21 14.95
N CYS A 68 -9.04 25.95 15.33
CA CYS A 68 -8.74 25.58 16.72
C CYS A 68 -7.44 26.21 17.19
N TYR A 69 -6.42 26.20 16.34
CA TYR A 69 -5.15 26.85 16.63
C TYR A 69 -5.34 28.33 16.93
N LYS A 70 -5.94 29.08 16.01
CA LYS A 70 -6.21 30.53 16.20
C LYS A 70 -7.04 30.79 17.44
N ARG A 71 -8.12 30.04 17.67
CA ARG A 71 -9.06 30.28 18.74
C ARG A 71 -8.54 29.96 20.13
N PHE A 72 -7.80 28.83 20.26
CA PHE A 72 -7.43 28.31 21.58
C PHE A 72 -5.95 28.53 21.93
N PHE A 73 -5.11 28.82 20.95
CA PHE A 73 -3.65 28.80 21.11
C PHE A 73 -2.95 30.09 20.64
N GLU A 74 -3.57 30.89 19.76
CA GLU A 74 -3.01 32.17 19.30
C GLU A 74 -2.90 33.13 20.49
N GLY A 75 -1.65 33.51 20.83
CA GLY A 75 -1.36 34.36 22.00
C GLY A 75 -0.98 33.62 23.29
N LYS A 76 -1.07 32.28 23.32
CA LYS A 76 -0.44 31.45 24.37
C LYS A 76 0.96 31.03 23.88
N THR A 77 1.97 31.42 24.62
CA THR A 77 3.41 31.26 24.28
C THR A 77 3.87 29.80 24.05
N THR A 78 3.01 28.80 24.19
CA THR A 78 3.41 27.39 24.11
C THR A 78 2.28 26.51 23.66
N LEU A 79 2.09 26.40 22.34
CA LEU A 79 1.40 25.24 21.75
C LEU A 79 2.17 23.95 21.98
N PHE A 80 3.44 24.11 22.14
CA PHE A 80 4.43 23.08 22.24
C PHE A 80 5.13 23.18 23.59
N ASP A 81 4.43 22.84 24.66
CA ASP A 81 5.13 22.17 25.74
C ASP A 81 5.57 20.84 25.12
N TYR A 82 6.76 20.84 24.49
CA TYR A 82 7.38 19.67 23.88
C TYR A 82 7.59 18.57 24.90
N HIS A 83 6.50 17.87 25.22
CA HIS A 83 6.54 16.73 26.11
C HIS A 83 7.10 15.50 25.40
N ASP A 84 7.08 15.50 24.05
CA ASP A 84 7.66 14.41 23.29
C ASP A 84 9.11 14.76 22.90
N ALA A 85 10.04 14.01 23.45
CA ALA A 85 11.45 14.21 23.17
C ALA A 85 11.80 13.91 21.71
N GLU A 86 11.10 12.99 21.07
CA GLU A 86 11.36 12.59 19.69
C GLU A 86 11.07 13.72 18.71
N ASP A 87 9.92 14.41 18.83
CA ASP A 87 9.58 15.55 18.01
C ASP A 87 10.61 16.68 18.16
N ARG A 88 11.11 16.88 19.38
CA ARG A 88 12.15 17.87 19.66
C ARG A 88 13.49 17.51 19.00
N TYR A 89 13.85 16.23 18.97
CA TYR A 89 15.07 15.78 18.28
C TYR A 89 15.01 16.12 16.79
N VAL A 90 13.86 15.88 16.14
CA VAL A 90 13.63 16.22 14.74
C VAL A 90 13.83 17.71 14.49
N LEU A 91 13.25 18.58 15.30
CA LEU A 91 13.38 20.03 15.17
C LEU A 91 14.83 20.50 15.37
N VAL A 92 15.52 19.99 16.38
CA VAL A 92 16.92 20.33 16.65
C VAL A 92 17.81 19.90 15.48
N ILE A 93 17.58 18.72 14.93
CA ILE A 93 18.34 18.24 13.76
C ILE A 93 18.06 19.14 12.56
N ILE A 94 16.81 19.41 12.20
CA ILE A 94 16.46 20.27 11.06
C ILE A 94 17.11 21.65 11.23
N LYS A 95 16.94 22.30 12.39
CA LYS A 95 17.52 23.61 12.70
C LYS A 95 19.05 23.59 12.52
N SER A 96 19.72 22.59 13.08
CA SER A 96 21.17 22.45 13.00
C SER A 96 21.67 22.14 11.57
N LEU A 97 20.84 21.56 10.70
CA LEU A 97 21.20 21.28 9.31
C LEU A 97 20.99 22.47 8.37
N ILE A 98 20.09 23.40 8.69
CA ILE A 98 19.86 24.61 7.87
C ILE A 98 20.66 25.83 8.34
N ASP A 99 21.20 25.82 9.54
CA ASP A 99 22.04 26.91 10.04
C ASP A 99 23.38 26.96 9.29
N GLU A 100 23.87 28.17 9.04
CA GLU A 100 25.01 28.40 8.14
C GLU A 100 26.33 27.78 8.63
N GLU A 101 26.62 27.87 9.92
CA GLU A 101 27.93 27.42 10.43
C GLU A 101 27.86 26.53 11.66
N TYR A 102 27.01 26.85 12.64
CA TYR A 102 26.88 26.11 13.89
C TYR A 102 25.63 26.53 14.66
N SER A 103 25.12 25.67 15.50
CA SER A 103 24.00 25.97 16.41
C SER A 103 24.50 25.96 17.84
N SER A 104 24.31 27.06 18.58
CA SER A 104 24.66 27.11 20.00
C SER A 104 23.60 26.41 20.87
N LEU A 105 24.03 25.91 22.05
CA LEU A 105 23.07 25.33 23.00
C LEU A 105 21.98 26.30 23.45
N GLN A 106 22.31 27.60 23.54
CA GLN A 106 21.31 28.60 23.92
C GLN A 106 20.29 28.83 22.82
N GLU A 107 20.75 28.98 21.58
CA GLU A 107 19.84 29.14 20.42
C GLU A 107 18.90 27.93 20.26
N LEU A 108 19.43 26.72 20.40
CA LEU A 108 18.60 25.51 20.34
C LEU A 108 17.59 25.43 21.51
N ALA A 109 18.03 25.85 22.71
CA ALA A 109 17.17 25.89 23.91
C ALA A 109 16.03 26.91 23.75
N ASP A 110 16.36 28.11 23.27
CA ASP A 110 15.41 29.18 23.01
C ASP A 110 14.46 28.82 21.84
N PHE A 111 14.99 28.19 20.79
CA PHE A 111 14.23 27.70 19.66
C PHE A 111 13.20 26.64 20.06
N CYS A 112 13.60 25.69 20.91
CA CYS A 112 12.74 24.63 21.42
C CYS A 112 11.95 25.02 22.67
N LEU A 113 12.16 26.22 23.24
CA LEU A 113 11.52 26.69 24.48
C LEU A 113 11.75 25.74 25.66
N VAL A 114 12.95 25.17 25.79
CA VAL A 114 13.35 24.27 26.86
C VAL A 114 14.64 24.74 27.53
N SER A 115 15.04 24.10 28.65
CA SER A 115 16.29 24.43 29.31
C SER A 115 17.51 23.96 28.51
N ARG A 116 18.66 24.64 28.67
CA ARG A 116 19.95 24.20 28.12
C ARG A 116 20.32 22.77 28.51
N ASN A 117 19.99 22.38 29.74
CA ASN A 117 20.26 21.03 30.22
C ASN A 117 19.43 19.98 29.49
N THR A 118 18.19 20.33 29.13
CA THR A 118 17.33 19.48 28.29
C THR A 118 17.98 19.25 26.92
N ILE A 119 18.36 20.33 26.22
CA ILE A 119 19.06 20.21 24.93
C ILE A 119 20.38 19.44 25.06
N LEU A 120 21.14 19.65 26.12
CA LEU A 120 22.40 18.90 26.34
C LEU A 120 22.15 17.39 26.43
N ASN A 121 21.06 16.97 27.05
CA ASN A 121 20.67 15.56 27.12
C ASN A 121 20.16 15.07 25.76
N ASP A 122 19.36 15.86 25.07
CA ASP A 122 18.86 15.56 23.73
C ASP A 122 20.01 15.36 22.73
N MET A 123 21.06 16.19 22.79
CA MET A 123 22.24 16.07 21.95
C MET A 123 22.97 14.73 22.07
N LYS A 124 22.85 14.04 23.20
CA LYS A 124 23.40 12.68 23.35
C LYS A 124 22.65 11.65 22.54
N VAL A 125 21.32 11.83 22.42
CA VAL A 125 20.45 10.95 21.61
C VAL A 125 20.60 11.31 20.14
N ILE A 126 20.56 12.60 19.81
CA ILE A 126 20.73 13.12 18.46
C ILE A 126 22.08 12.66 17.87
N LYS A 127 23.13 12.66 18.67
CA LYS A 127 24.44 12.15 18.24
C LYS A 127 24.34 10.69 17.74
N ARG A 128 23.67 9.82 18.46
CA ARG A 128 23.49 8.41 18.05
C ARG A 128 22.68 8.31 16.77
N ILE A 129 21.56 9.04 16.67
CA ILE A 129 20.73 9.08 15.48
C ILE A 129 21.54 9.49 14.24
N LEU A 130 22.39 10.51 14.36
CA LEU A 130 23.21 10.99 13.25
C LEU A 130 24.34 10.01 12.91
N GLU A 131 25.00 9.41 13.92
CA GLU A 131 26.05 8.41 13.70
C GLU A 131 25.54 7.17 12.98
N GLU A 132 24.33 6.67 13.31
CA GLU A 132 23.65 5.57 12.61
C GLU A 132 23.37 5.89 11.13
N LYS A 133 23.24 7.17 10.80
CA LYS A 133 23.02 7.67 9.43
C LYS A 133 24.32 8.11 8.73
N GLY A 134 25.49 7.84 9.30
CA GLY A 134 26.79 8.17 8.73
C GLY A 134 27.17 9.65 8.83
N LEU A 135 26.58 10.40 9.76
CA LEU A 135 26.93 11.78 10.08
C LEU A 135 27.60 11.87 11.45
N ALA A 136 28.46 12.85 11.63
CA ALA A 136 29.07 13.16 12.92
C ALA A 136 28.60 14.52 13.42
N ILE A 137 28.36 14.65 14.73
CA ILE A 137 28.12 15.92 15.39
C ILE A 137 29.20 16.19 16.41
N SER A 138 29.77 17.37 16.38
CA SER A 138 30.84 17.77 17.27
C SER A 138 30.64 19.18 17.83
N TYR A 139 31.10 19.39 19.06
CA TYR A 139 31.07 20.71 19.69
C TYR A 139 32.37 21.47 19.39
N ILE A 140 32.27 22.62 18.74
CA ILE A 140 33.41 23.48 18.42
C ILE A 140 33.58 24.55 19.52
N ARG A 141 34.55 24.35 20.42
CA ARG A 141 34.78 25.26 21.56
C ARG A 141 35.00 26.73 21.16
N LYS A 142 35.75 26.98 20.07
CA LYS A 142 36.02 28.33 19.59
C LYS A 142 34.78 29.07 19.10
N LYS A 143 33.80 28.34 18.52
CA LYS A 143 32.53 28.89 18.03
C LYS A 143 31.40 28.81 19.07
N GLY A 144 31.55 28.01 20.12
CA GLY A 144 30.57 27.83 21.19
C GLY A 144 29.32 27.06 20.77
N GLY A 145 29.40 26.25 19.70
CA GLY A 145 28.25 25.57 19.14
C GLY A 145 28.54 24.20 18.56
N TYR A 146 27.49 23.50 18.15
CA TYR A 146 27.53 22.20 17.52
C TYR A 146 27.56 22.33 16.01
N VAL A 147 28.34 21.46 15.35
CA VAL A 147 28.41 21.34 13.90
C VAL A 147 28.16 19.89 13.52
N ILE A 148 27.31 19.70 12.51
CA ILE A 148 27.09 18.41 11.87
C ILE A 148 27.98 18.31 10.65
N THR A 149 28.73 17.21 10.56
CA THR A 149 29.69 16.96 9.47
C THR A 149 29.46 15.62 8.82
N GLY A 150 29.69 15.55 7.51
CA GLY A 150 29.50 14.36 6.67
C GLY A 150 29.46 14.72 5.19
N SER A 151 29.11 13.76 4.35
CA SER A 151 28.86 14.05 2.94
C SER A 151 27.61 14.92 2.81
N GLU A 152 27.63 15.91 1.92
CA GLU A 152 26.46 16.79 1.70
C GLU A 152 25.25 15.99 1.23
N PHE A 153 25.48 14.92 0.48
CA PHE A 153 24.43 13.97 0.08
C PHE A 153 23.71 13.35 1.30
N ASN A 154 24.46 12.82 2.26
CA ASN A 154 23.87 12.23 3.48
C ASN A 154 23.18 13.29 4.33
N ILE A 155 23.75 14.49 4.44
CA ILE A 155 23.16 15.62 5.16
C ILE A 155 21.78 15.96 4.57
N ARG A 156 21.66 16.06 3.25
CA ARG A 156 20.38 16.36 2.59
C ARG A 156 19.38 15.23 2.71
N ASN A 157 19.81 13.99 2.60
CA ASN A 157 18.93 12.83 2.80
C ASN A 157 18.33 12.80 4.22
N ILE A 158 19.14 13.13 5.22
CA ILE A 158 18.65 13.21 6.61
C ILE A 158 17.73 14.42 6.77
N LEU A 159 18.07 15.58 6.20
CA LEU A 159 17.21 16.75 6.22
C LEU A 159 15.83 16.42 5.64
N VAL A 160 15.77 15.80 4.47
CA VAL A 160 14.52 15.36 3.84
C VAL A 160 13.76 14.38 4.72
N SER A 161 14.45 13.40 5.31
CA SER A 161 13.83 12.42 6.21
C SER A 161 13.22 13.08 7.46
N MET A 162 13.94 14.02 8.08
CA MET A 162 13.45 14.75 9.26
C MET A 162 12.29 15.68 8.91
N VAL A 163 12.34 16.35 7.76
CA VAL A 163 11.23 17.19 7.29
C VAL A 163 9.99 16.34 7.03
N LYS A 164 10.10 15.19 6.35
CA LYS A 164 8.99 14.25 6.15
C LYS A 164 8.40 13.78 7.49
N GLN A 165 9.24 13.44 8.47
CA GLN A 165 8.79 13.05 9.79
C GLN A 165 8.00 14.18 10.48
N LEU A 166 8.45 15.43 10.35
CA LEU A 166 7.75 16.58 10.89
C LEU A 166 6.42 16.87 10.18
N LEU A 167 6.39 16.72 8.84
CA LEU A 167 5.16 16.90 8.04
C LEU A 167 4.09 15.85 8.37
N ASN A 168 4.48 14.66 8.83
CA ASN A 168 3.56 13.64 9.31
C ASN A 168 2.89 14.00 10.64
N LEU A 169 3.43 14.99 11.39
CA LEU A 169 2.77 15.52 12.57
C LEU A 169 1.63 16.45 12.17
N THR A 170 0.50 16.34 12.86
CA THR A 170 -0.69 17.13 12.59
C THR A 170 -0.44 18.64 12.53
N ALA A 171 0.42 19.16 13.39
CA ALA A 171 0.79 20.58 13.42
C ALA A 171 2.15 20.88 12.78
N GLY A 172 2.78 19.91 12.13
CA GLY A 172 4.14 20.07 11.59
C GLY A 172 4.26 21.25 10.61
N LYS A 173 3.33 21.38 9.66
CA LYS A 173 3.30 22.51 8.71
C LYS A 173 3.14 23.85 9.40
N ILE A 174 2.25 23.92 10.43
CA ILE A 174 2.02 25.15 11.22
C ILE A 174 3.29 25.51 11.98
N LEU A 175 3.93 24.53 12.60
CA LEU A 175 5.15 24.71 13.37
C LEU A 175 6.29 25.28 12.52
N LEU A 176 6.47 24.78 11.30
CA LEU A 176 7.50 25.29 10.37
C LEU A 176 7.29 26.76 10.02
N LEU A 177 6.03 27.17 9.83
CA LEU A 177 5.67 28.57 9.55
C LEU A 177 5.86 29.46 10.77
N GLU A 178 5.42 29.03 11.96
CA GLU A 178 5.55 29.81 13.21
C GLU A 178 7.00 30.00 13.66
N LYS A 179 7.80 28.95 13.51
CA LYS A 179 9.25 29.05 13.76
C LYS A 179 10.01 29.83 12.68
N GLN A 180 9.28 30.37 11.69
CA GLN A 180 9.85 31.13 10.57
C GLN A 180 10.98 30.37 9.82
N MET A 181 10.89 29.05 9.81
CA MET A 181 11.83 28.20 9.08
C MET A 181 11.56 28.24 7.57
N ILE A 182 10.33 28.55 7.20
CA ILE A 182 9.84 28.68 5.82
C ILE A 182 8.77 29.77 5.75
N SER A 183 8.54 30.29 4.56
CA SER A 183 7.48 31.26 4.24
C SER A 183 6.30 30.58 3.55
N SER A 184 5.08 30.97 3.89
CA SER A 184 3.86 30.50 3.20
C SER A 184 3.85 30.90 1.71
N GLU A 185 4.47 32.03 1.37
CA GLU A 185 4.56 32.52 0.00
C GLU A 185 5.48 31.63 -0.85
N ASP A 186 6.64 31.22 -0.30
CA ASP A 186 7.58 30.33 -0.99
C ASP A 186 6.94 28.96 -1.23
N ILE A 187 6.24 28.42 -0.24
CA ILE A 187 5.53 27.15 -0.37
C ILE A 187 4.44 27.24 -1.44
N TYR A 188 3.64 28.31 -1.43
CA TYR A 188 2.61 28.52 -2.45
C TYR A 188 3.21 28.61 -3.86
N LEU A 189 4.33 29.34 -4.00
CA LEU A 189 5.03 29.51 -5.28
C LEU A 189 5.56 28.17 -5.80
N LEU A 190 6.25 27.39 -4.96
CA LEU A 190 6.76 26.07 -5.34
C LEU A 190 5.64 25.11 -5.71
N ARG A 191 4.53 25.11 -4.96
CA ARG A 191 3.35 24.30 -5.31
C ARG A 191 2.81 24.67 -6.70
N LYS A 192 2.66 25.95 -7.01
CA LYS A 192 2.20 26.41 -8.33
C LYS A 192 3.15 26.04 -9.46
N ARG A 193 4.46 26.01 -9.19
CA ARG A 193 5.47 25.56 -10.16
C ARG A 193 5.38 24.06 -10.38
N LEU A 194 5.18 23.26 -9.34
CA LEU A 194 4.95 21.83 -9.44
C LEU A 194 3.68 21.52 -10.25
N GLU A 195 2.55 22.18 -9.98
CA GLU A 195 1.31 22.03 -10.74
C GLU A 195 1.47 22.36 -12.24
N LYS A 196 2.38 23.28 -12.59
CA LYS A 196 2.72 23.58 -13.99
C LYS A 196 3.63 22.53 -14.60
N ALA A 197 4.62 22.06 -13.83
CA ALA A 197 5.53 21.02 -14.28
C ALA A 197 4.81 19.69 -14.53
N GLU A 198 3.89 19.28 -13.65
CA GLU A 198 3.02 18.11 -13.86
C GLU A 198 2.38 18.13 -15.26
N LYS A 199 1.80 19.26 -15.65
CA LYS A 199 1.12 19.41 -16.96
C LYS A 199 2.06 19.35 -18.15
N ARG A 200 3.30 19.80 -18.00
CA ARG A 200 4.29 19.84 -19.08
C ARG A 200 4.99 18.51 -19.28
N ILE A 201 5.29 17.85 -18.16
CA ILE A 201 5.93 16.54 -18.13
C ILE A 201 4.92 15.43 -18.44
N GLY A 202 3.62 15.68 -18.17
CA GLY A 202 2.56 14.66 -18.31
C GLY A 202 2.53 13.66 -17.14
N ILE A 203 2.92 14.09 -15.96
CA ILE A 203 2.82 13.32 -14.72
C ILE A 203 1.71 13.88 -13.83
N THR A 204 1.18 13.07 -12.94
CA THR A 204 0.24 13.50 -11.90
C THR A 204 0.74 12.98 -10.56
N LEU A 205 1.24 13.87 -9.71
CA LEU A 205 1.65 13.55 -8.34
C LEU A 205 0.42 13.17 -7.50
N THR A 206 0.61 12.39 -6.44
CA THR A 206 -0.47 12.18 -5.46
C THR A 206 -0.81 13.48 -4.74
N ASP A 207 -2.03 13.58 -4.20
CA ASP A 207 -2.43 14.76 -3.43
C ASP A 207 -1.50 15.01 -2.24
N GLU A 208 -1.08 13.94 -1.56
CA GLU A 208 -0.12 13.99 -0.46
C GLU A 208 1.24 14.55 -0.91
N GLN A 209 1.76 14.08 -2.03
CA GLN A 209 3.04 14.57 -2.56
C GLN A 209 2.97 16.03 -3.00
N LEU A 210 1.87 16.44 -3.64
CA LEU A 210 1.69 17.84 -4.03
C LEU A 210 1.60 18.80 -2.84
N GLU A 211 1.12 18.30 -1.69
CA GLU A 211 1.05 19.06 -0.43
C GLU A 211 2.40 19.12 0.32
N ASP A 212 3.20 18.05 0.30
CA ASP A 212 4.39 17.91 1.14
C ASP A 212 5.69 18.27 0.40
N LEU A 213 5.75 17.99 -0.90
CA LEU A 213 6.94 18.20 -1.72
C LEU A 213 7.43 19.67 -1.74
N PRO A 214 6.56 20.71 -1.79
CA PRO A 214 6.99 22.10 -1.71
C PRO A 214 7.79 22.40 -0.44
N TYR A 215 7.42 21.83 0.70
CA TYR A 215 8.17 21.98 1.96
C TYR A 215 9.54 21.33 1.85
N ILE A 216 9.60 20.10 1.36
CA ILE A 216 10.86 19.36 1.17
C ILE A 216 11.81 20.13 0.26
N LEU A 217 11.32 20.60 -0.89
CA LEU A 217 12.13 21.36 -1.86
C LEU A 217 12.63 22.66 -1.23
N GLN A 218 11.78 23.38 -0.47
CA GLN A 218 12.18 24.63 0.19
C GLN A 218 13.31 24.41 1.21
N PHE A 219 13.26 23.33 1.99
CA PHE A 219 14.36 23.01 2.92
C PHE A 219 15.67 22.68 2.22
N ILE A 220 15.61 21.98 1.09
CA ILE A 220 16.80 21.70 0.27
C ILE A 220 17.37 23.00 -0.29
N ILE A 221 16.53 23.90 -0.78
CA ILE A 221 16.92 25.23 -1.28
C ILE A 221 17.54 26.06 -0.15
N ASN A 222 16.91 26.12 1.02
CA ASN A 222 17.45 26.83 2.19
C ASN A 222 18.84 26.30 2.56
N ARG A 223 19.02 24.97 2.57
CA ARG A 223 20.34 24.35 2.81
C ARG A 223 21.36 24.72 1.76
N ALA A 224 21.01 24.69 0.47
CA ALA A 224 21.90 25.08 -0.61
C ALA A 224 22.33 26.56 -0.49
N TYR A 225 21.42 27.44 -0.06
CA TYR A 225 21.70 28.86 0.11
C TYR A 225 22.56 29.16 1.33
N SER A 226 22.39 28.41 2.43
CA SER A 226 23.15 28.58 3.66
C SER A 226 24.60 28.11 3.51
N VAL A 227 24.84 27.02 2.81
CA VAL A 227 26.16 26.36 2.83
C VAL A 227 27.02 26.67 1.61
N GLN A 228 26.44 27.04 0.48
CA GLN A 228 27.11 27.44 -0.78
C GLN A 228 28.42 26.65 -1.04
N LYS A 229 28.40 25.35 -0.89
CA LYS A 229 29.56 24.48 -1.05
C LYS A 229 29.46 23.72 -2.37
N GLU A 230 30.56 23.60 -3.10
CA GLU A 230 30.64 22.61 -4.18
C GLU A 230 30.61 21.21 -3.58
N TRP A 231 29.72 20.39 -4.07
CA TRP A 231 29.56 19.02 -3.68
C TRP A 231 29.17 18.17 -4.88
N THR A 232 29.41 16.87 -4.79
CA THR A 232 29.11 15.94 -5.85
C THR A 232 28.47 14.70 -5.25
N PHE A 233 27.59 14.10 -6.00
CA PHE A 233 27.11 12.75 -5.76
C PHE A 233 27.04 12.03 -7.10
N TYR A 234 27.16 10.73 -7.04
CA TYR A 234 27.14 9.90 -8.22
C TYR A 234 25.98 8.93 -8.09
N VAL A 235 25.13 8.88 -9.11
CA VAL A 235 24.06 7.89 -9.23
C VAL A 235 24.54 6.86 -10.26
N GLN A 236 24.81 5.67 -9.80
CA GLN A 236 25.31 4.60 -10.65
C GLN A 236 24.25 4.26 -11.71
N ASN A 237 24.66 4.24 -12.98
CA ASN A 237 23.84 3.87 -14.14
C ASN A 237 22.61 4.77 -14.42
N TYR A 238 22.57 6.00 -13.88
CA TYR A 238 21.44 6.89 -14.12
C TYR A 238 21.89 8.28 -14.52
N ASP A 239 21.66 8.64 -15.78
CA ASP A 239 21.93 9.98 -16.31
C ASP A 239 20.64 10.81 -16.37
N ILE A 240 20.33 11.48 -15.25
CA ILE A 240 19.13 12.31 -15.13
C ILE A 240 19.09 13.44 -16.16
N GLN A 241 20.25 13.91 -16.63
CA GLN A 241 20.33 15.02 -17.58
C GLN A 241 19.75 14.66 -18.94
N ASN A 242 19.76 13.39 -19.28
CA ASN A 242 19.24 12.85 -20.54
C ASN A 242 17.76 12.43 -20.45
N THR A 243 17.10 12.62 -19.29
CA THR A 243 15.66 12.38 -19.18
C THR A 243 14.84 13.52 -19.79
N LEU A 244 13.65 13.21 -20.32
CA LEU A 244 12.75 14.21 -20.91
C LEU A 244 12.20 15.19 -19.87
N GLU A 245 12.16 14.77 -18.62
CA GLU A 245 11.61 15.51 -17.49
C GLU A 245 12.56 16.55 -16.94
N TYR A 246 13.87 16.29 -16.99
CA TYR A 246 14.87 17.15 -16.38
C TYR A 246 14.84 18.60 -16.84
N PRO A 247 14.74 18.93 -18.15
CA PRO A 247 14.66 20.31 -18.60
C PRO A 247 13.47 21.08 -18.02
N GLU A 248 12.30 20.42 -17.90
CA GLU A 248 11.09 21.05 -17.37
C GLU A 248 11.18 21.24 -15.85
N ILE A 249 11.77 20.28 -15.13
CA ILE A 249 12.03 20.40 -13.70
C ILE A 249 13.07 21.50 -13.46
N LYS A 250 14.16 21.53 -14.21
CA LYS A 250 15.18 22.60 -14.12
C LYS A 250 14.56 23.97 -14.33
N ALA A 251 13.61 24.11 -15.27
CA ALA A 251 12.90 25.36 -15.52
C ALA A 251 12.05 25.83 -14.34
N MET A 252 11.67 24.96 -13.38
CA MET A 252 10.97 25.39 -12.16
C MET A 252 11.83 26.27 -11.26
N PHE A 253 13.15 26.15 -11.35
CA PHE A 253 14.14 26.80 -10.46
C PHE A 253 14.92 27.89 -11.16
N TRP A 254 14.42 28.44 -12.27
CA TRP A 254 15.12 29.38 -13.15
C TRP A 254 15.62 30.68 -12.46
N ASP A 255 14.93 31.11 -11.40
CA ASP A 255 15.21 32.33 -10.63
C ASP A 255 15.98 32.07 -9.31
N PHE A 256 16.34 30.82 -9.02
CA PHE A 256 17.14 30.46 -7.87
C PHE A 256 18.64 30.47 -8.21
N GLU A 257 19.19 31.69 -8.34
CA GLU A 257 20.54 31.95 -8.86
C GLU A 257 21.68 31.25 -8.10
N LYS A 258 21.48 30.89 -6.83
CA LYS A 258 22.52 30.27 -5.99
C LYS A 258 22.56 28.74 -6.07
N LEU A 259 21.62 28.12 -6.78
CA LEU A 259 21.61 26.68 -6.98
C LEU A 259 22.63 26.30 -8.07
N ASN A 260 23.53 25.38 -7.75
CA ASN A 260 24.41 24.78 -8.74
C ASN A 260 23.75 23.59 -9.45
N ASP A 261 24.40 23.04 -10.50
CA ASP A 261 23.84 21.92 -11.27
C ASP A 261 23.63 20.67 -10.39
N THR A 262 24.49 20.40 -9.39
CA THR A 262 24.33 19.28 -8.47
C THR A 262 23.10 19.47 -7.59
N ASP A 263 22.83 20.70 -7.14
CA ASP A 263 21.61 21.02 -6.39
C ASP A 263 20.36 20.77 -7.24
N LEU A 264 20.39 21.18 -8.51
CA LEU A 264 19.28 20.96 -9.44
C LEU A 264 19.05 19.49 -9.74
N HIS A 265 20.12 18.69 -9.89
CA HIS A 265 20.00 17.23 -10.04
C HIS A 265 19.35 16.59 -8.82
N TYR A 266 19.78 16.99 -7.62
CA TYR A 266 19.21 16.45 -6.38
C TYR A 266 17.74 16.83 -6.20
N LEU A 267 17.37 18.09 -6.48
CA LEU A 267 15.97 18.55 -6.47
C LEU A 267 15.11 17.78 -7.50
N SER A 268 15.65 17.55 -8.69
CA SER A 268 14.96 16.78 -9.74
C SER A 268 14.71 15.34 -9.29
N LEU A 269 15.68 14.71 -8.66
CA LEU A 269 15.52 13.35 -8.12
C LEU A 269 14.50 13.29 -6.99
N GLN A 270 14.36 14.32 -6.16
CA GLN A 270 13.29 14.38 -5.15
C GLN A 270 11.90 14.39 -5.80
N ILE A 271 11.74 15.12 -6.91
CA ILE A 271 10.48 15.18 -7.65
C ILE A 271 10.19 13.82 -8.33
N LEU A 272 11.16 13.28 -9.08
CA LEU A 272 11.01 12.02 -9.82
C LEU A 272 10.86 10.78 -8.92
N SER A 273 11.41 10.83 -7.71
CA SER A 273 11.24 9.77 -6.70
C SER A 273 9.90 9.83 -5.95
N SER A 274 9.06 10.81 -6.23
CA SER A 274 7.76 10.99 -5.57
C SER A 274 6.70 10.08 -6.17
N ASN A 275 5.72 9.67 -5.35
CA ASN A 275 4.61 8.83 -5.81
C ASN A 275 3.72 9.59 -6.81
N MET A 276 3.32 8.91 -7.87
CA MET A 276 2.51 9.44 -8.97
C MET A 276 1.20 8.65 -9.09
N VAL A 277 0.16 9.31 -9.56
CA VAL A 277 -1.14 8.70 -9.90
C VAL A 277 -1.14 8.32 -11.37
N GLU A 278 -0.56 9.19 -12.20
CA GLU A 278 -0.47 9.00 -13.65
C GLU A 278 0.92 9.45 -14.12
N SER A 279 1.43 8.77 -15.12
CA SER A 279 2.64 9.19 -15.81
C SER A 279 2.47 8.98 -17.31
N ALA A 280 2.73 10.02 -18.08
CA ALA A 280 2.90 9.92 -19.52
C ALA A 280 4.28 9.38 -19.91
N PHE A 281 5.04 8.84 -18.96
CA PHE A 281 6.28 8.13 -19.26
C PHE A 281 5.98 7.07 -20.31
N ARG A 282 6.24 7.38 -21.57
CA ARG A 282 6.27 6.39 -22.62
C ARG A 282 7.50 5.53 -22.37
N ILE A 283 7.30 4.48 -21.63
CA ILE A 283 8.29 3.42 -21.53
C ILE A 283 8.29 2.78 -22.92
N PHE A 284 9.38 2.95 -23.64
CA PHE A 284 9.55 2.27 -24.92
C PHE A 284 9.59 0.76 -24.64
N GLU A 285 8.86 -0.01 -25.46
CA GLU A 285 9.03 -1.46 -25.48
C GLU A 285 10.53 -1.75 -25.64
N GLY A 286 11.15 -2.36 -24.61
CA GLY A 286 12.58 -2.64 -24.61
C GLY A 286 13.39 -1.92 -23.51
N ASP A 287 12.80 -0.99 -22.75
CA ASP A 287 13.44 -0.44 -21.57
C ASP A 287 13.66 -1.50 -20.50
N GLU A 288 14.76 -1.40 -19.77
CA GLU A 288 15.14 -2.34 -18.70
C GLU A 288 14.00 -2.54 -17.68
N ILE A 289 13.28 -1.48 -17.32
CA ILE A 289 12.13 -1.55 -16.40
C ILE A 289 10.98 -2.35 -17.00
N SER A 290 10.69 -2.15 -18.28
CA SER A 290 9.63 -2.88 -18.99
C SER A 290 9.93 -4.38 -19.05
N LEU A 291 11.18 -4.75 -19.37
CA LEU A 291 11.62 -6.15 -19.40
C LEU A 291 11.61 -6.78 -18.01
N ALA A 292 12.09 -6.07 -16.99
CA ALA A 292 12.06 -6.54 -15.61
C ALA A 292 10.62 -6.73 -15.11
N THR A 293 9.69 -5.86 -15.52
CA THR A 293 8.27 -5.98 -15.17
C THR A 293 7.66 -7.23 -15.82
N ASP A 294 7.97 -7.52 -17.08
CA ASP A 294 7.51 -8.75 -17.74
C ASP A 294 8.04 -10.00 -17.04
N LEU A 295 9.30 -10.00 -16.63
CA LEU A 295 9.89 -11.10 -15.87
C LEU A 295 9.28 -11.24 -14.48
N PHE A 296 9.05 -10.11 -13.80
CA PHE A 296 8.37 -10.10 -12.50
C PHE A 296 6.96 -10.70 -12.60
N MET A 297 6.15 -10.27 -13.57
CA MET A 297 4.79 -10.82 -13.78
C MET A 297 4.82 -12.32 -14.09
N ARG A 298 5.77 -12.79 -14.93
CA ARG A 298 5.94 -14.22 -15.19
C ARG A 298 6.31 -15.03 -13.94
N ASN A 299 7.13 -14.46 -13.05
CA ASN A 299 7.45 -15.07 -11.79
C ASN A 299 6.21 -15.21 -10.91
N ILE A 300 5.37 -14.17 -10.81
CA ILE A 300 4.10 -14.20 -10.07
C ILE A 300 3.17 -15.26 -10.65
N GLU A 301 2.98 -15.30 -11.97
CA GLU A 301 2.16 -16.33 -12.63
C GLU A 301 2.66 -17.75 -12.33
N SER A 302 3.97 -17.93 -12.34
CA SER A 302 4.58 -19.23 -12.04
C SER A 302 4.43 -19.65 -10.59
N TYR A 303 4.62 -18.74 -9.63
CA TYR A 303 4.50 -19.07 -8.21
C TYR A 303 3.06 -19.31 -7.75
N LEU A 304 2.09 -18.60 -8.35
CA LEU A 304 0.68 -18.71 -7.99
C LEU A 304 -0.09 -19.66 -8.91
N ALA A 305 0.54 -20.19 -9.97
CA ALA A 305 -0.08 -21.01 -11.01
C ALA A 305 -1.33 -20.33 -11.63
N ILE A 306 -1.30 -19.00 -11.78
CA ILE A 306 -2.39 -18.19 -12.32
C ILE A 306 -2.04 -17.65 -13.70
N ARG A 307 -3.07 -17.23 -14.43
CA ARG A 307 -2.93 -16.38 -15.60
C ARG A 307 -3.45 -15.00 -15.24
N ILE A 308 -2.59 -14.00 -15.35
CA ILE A 308 -2.99 -12.61 -15.07
C ILE A 308 -3.86 -12.13 -16.23
N ALA A 309 -5.10 -11.74 -15.92
CA ALA A 309 -5.97 -11.03 -16.84
C ALA A 309 -5.45 -9.60 -17.03
N HIS A 310 -5.82 -8.95 -18.15
CA HIS A 310 -5.45 -7.55 -18.41
C HIS A 310 -3.98 -7.19 -18.14
N LYS A 311 -3.05 -8.06 -18.62
CA LYS A 311 -1.60 -7.93 -18.37
C LYS A 311 -1.02 -6.56 -18.69
N PHE A 312 -1.52 -5.88 -19.71
CA PHE A 312 -1.04 -4.55 -20.09
C PHE A 312 -1.35 -3.51 -19.01
N ASP A 313 -2.54 -3.55 -18.46
CA ASP A 313 -2.96 -2.60 -17.42
C ASP A 313 -2.19 -2.82 -16.12
N LEU A 314 -1.97 -4.09 -15.72
CA LEU A 314 -1.11 -4.41 -14.58
C LEU A 314 0.32 -3.95 -14.83
N LYS A 315 0.86 -4.19 -16.02
CA LYS A 315 2.21 -3.77 -16.40
C LYS A 315 2.36 -2.27 -16.25
N ASP A 316 1.41 -1.48 -16.77
CA ASP A 316 1.42 -0.03 -16.67
C ASP A 316 1.39 0.45 -15.21
N LYS A 317 0.58 -0.17 -14.36
CA LYS A 317 0.51 0.14 -12.91
C LYS A 317 1.82 -0.21 -12.18
N LEU A 318 2.41 -1.37 -12.49
CA LEU A 318 3.70 -1.78 -11.91
C LEU A 318 4.81 -0.83 -12.32
N ILE A 319 4.87 -0.43 -13.58
CA ILE A 319 5.86 0.50 -14.12
C ILE A 319 5.68 1.88 -13.50
N LEU A 320 4.44 2.37 -13.38
CA LEU A 320 4.12 3.64 -12.72
C LEU A 320 4.65 3.70 -11.27
N HIS A 321 4.58 2.58 -10.56
CA HIS A 321 5.13 2.48 -9.20
C HIS A 321 6.65 2.30 -9.22
N MET A 322 7.17 1.41 -10.07
CA MET A 322 8.59 1.04 -10.07
C MET A 322 9.51 2.13 -10.60
N GLY A 323 9.05 2.98 -11.53
CA GLY A 323 9.84 4.12 -11.99
C GLY A 323 10.36 4.97 -10.81
N PRO A 324 9.49 5.60 -10.01
CA PRO A 324 9.90 6.31 -8.79
C PRO A 324 10.65 5.45 -7.76
N ALA A 325 10.27 4.17 -7.59
CA ALA A 325 10.87 3.26 -6.63
C ALA A 325 12.35 2.97 -6.94
N ILE A 326 12.71 2.84 -8.21
CA ILE A 326 14.10 2.68 -8.64
C ILE A 326 14.91 3.92 -8.26
N TYR A 327 14.41 5.13 -8.52
CA TYR A 327 15.09 6.36 -8.09
C TYR A 327 15.31 6.39 -6.57
N ARG A 328 14.27 6.05 -5.79
CA ARG A 328 14.39 5.99 -4.33
C ARG A 328 15.44 5.00 -3.87
N SER A 329 15.42 3.80 -4.44
CA SER A 329 16.34 2.72 -4.07
C SER A 329 17.78 3.07 -4.38
N VAL A 330 18.06 3.56 -5.58
CA VAL A 330 19.41 3.96 -6.01
C VAL A 330 19.94 5.15 -5.20
N MET A 331 19.07 6.09 -4.83
CA MET A 331 19.42 7.27 -4.04
C MET A 331 19.45 7.01 -2.52
N GLY A 332 19.04 5.82 -2.07
CA GLY A 332 18.90 5.52 -0.64
C GLY A 332 17.83 6.37 0.05
N PHE A 333 16.83 6.85 -0.69
CA PHE A 333 15.70 7.59 -0.13
C PHE A 333 14.76 6.61 0.56
N GLN A 334 14.43 6.89 1.81
CA GLN A 334 13.48 6.08 2.56
C GLN A 334 12.05 6.48 2.20
N ILE A 335 11.23 5.49 1.91
CA ILE A 335 9.78 5.64 1.85
C ILE A 335 9.21 5.15 3.19
N ASN A 336 8.21 5.86 3.70
CA ASN A 336 7.47 5.43 4.87
C ASN A 336 6.09 4.98 4.40
N ASN A 337 5.77 3.72 4.65
CA ASN A 337 4.43 3.19 4.42
C ASN A 337 3.87 2.76 5.78
N PRO A 338 2.95 3.54 6.37
CA PRO A 338 2.39 3.23 7.68
C PRO A 338 1.63 1.89 7.69
N LEU A 339 1.20 1.40 6.54
CA LEU A 339 0.46 0.15 6.38
C LEU A 339 1.39 -1.08 6.30
N THR A 340 2.72 -0.91 6.24
CA THR A 340 3.67 -2.00 6.01
C THR A 340 3.49 -3.15 7.00
N LYS A 341 3.39 -2.84 8.30
CA LYS A 341 3.27 -3.86 9.34
C LYS A 341 1.93 -4.59 9.23
N ASP A 342 0.84 -3.84 9.20
CA ASP A 342 -0.51 -4.39 9.18
C ASP A 342 -0.76 -5.19 7.90
N PHE A 343 -0.24 -4.71 6.74
CA PHE A 343 -0.35 -5.42 5.48
C PHE A 343 0.41 -6.77 5.52
N ILE A 344 1.63 -6.79 6.05
CA ILE A 344 2.39 -8.05 6.13
C ILE A 344 1.73 -9.02 7.10
N GLU A 345 1.22 -8.54 8.26
CA GLU A 345 0.49 -9.39 9.21
C GLU A 345 -0.77 -9.99 8.58
N GLN A 346 -1.44 -9.26 7.68
CA GLN A 346 -2.68 -9.68 7.03
C GLN A 346 -2.47 -10.49 5.75
N TYR A 347 -1.41 -10.21 4.98
CA TYR A 347 -1.14 -10.75 3.62
C TYR A 347 0.28 -11.28 3.47
N GLU A 348 0.80 -11.95 4.50
CA GLU A 348 2.17 -12.44 4.55
C GLU A 348 2.53 -13.31 3.34
N ASP A 349 1.58 -14.10 2.87
CA ASP A 349 1.75 -15.04 1.78
C ASP A 349 2.02 -14.35 0.45
N ILE A 350 1.17 -13.37 0.09
CA ILE A 350 1.37 -12.56 -1.13
C ILE A 350 2.68 -11.78 -1.02
N TYR A 351 2.97 -11.21 0.16
CA TYR A 351 4.23 -10.54 0.40
C TYR A 351 5.43 -11.46 0.11
N ASN A 352 5.39 -12.70 0.58
CA ASN A 352 6.47 -13.67 0.37
C ASN A 352 6.61 -14.08 -1.10
N VAL A 353 5.51 -14.23 -1.83
CA VAL A 353 5.53 -14.51 -3.28
C VAL A 353 6.15 -13.33 -4.03
N VAL A 354 5.72 -12.12 -3.74
CA VAL A 354 6.28 -10.92 -4.37
C VAL A 354 7.75 -10.74 -4.02
N LEU A 355 8.14 -10.94 -2.76
CA LEU A 355 9.54 -10.87 -2.32
C LEU A 355 10.45 -11.85 -3.09
N LYS A 356 9.95 -13.05 -3.40
CA LYS A 356 10.68 -14.01 -4.23
C LYS A 356 10.75 -13.60 -5.71
N SER A 357 9.83 -12.75 -6.16
CA SER A 357 9.66 -12.36 -7.57
C SER A 357 10.40 -11.08 -7.96
N VAL A 358 10.84 -10.24 -7.01
CA VAL A 358 11.43 -8.91 -7.27
C VAL A 358 12.85 -8.93 -7.84
N GLY A 359 13.49 -10.11 -7.96
CA GLY A 359 14.86 -10.26 -8.47
C GLY A 359 15.17 -9.41 -9.70
N PRO A 360 14.34 -9.40 -10.77
CA PRO A 360 14.59 -8.59 -11.96
C PRO A 360 14.71 -7.07 -11.69
N TYR A 361 13.97 -6.54 -10.73
CA TYR A 361 14.11 -5.14 -10.33
C TYR A 361 15.36 -4.90 -9.49
N GLU A 362 15.71 -5.85 -8.61
CA GLU A 362 16.92 -5.79 -7.80
C GLU A 362 18.20 -5.81 -8.66
N GLU A 363 18.17 -6.46 -9.82
CA GLU A 363 19.25 -6.42 -10.80
C GLU A 363 19.46 -5.01 -11.36
N ILE A 364 18.36 -4.28 -11.69
CA ILE A 364 18.46 -2.90 -12.20
C ILE A 364 19.05 -1.96 -11.16
N ILE A 365 18.62 -2.07 -9.90
CA ILE A 365 19.10 -1.19 -8.81
C ILE A 365 20.45 -1.61 -8.25
N HIS A 366 21.00 -2.76 -8.67
CA HIS A 366 22.20 -3.37 -8.11
C HIS A 366 22.16 -3.48 -6.57
N GLY A 367 20.97 -3.80 -6.02
CA GLY A 367 20.71 -3.81 -4.58
C GLY A 367 19.42 -4.53 -4.23
N LYS A 368 18.94 -4.31 -3.01
CA LYS A 368 17.68 -4.87 -2.52
C LYS A 368 16.60 -3.79 -2.46
N LEU A 369 15.38 -4.16 -2.85
CA LEU A 369 14.20 -3.32 -2.60
C LEU A 369 13.92 -3.24 -1.10
N SER A 370 13.46 -2.07 -0.64
CA SER A 370 13.03 -1.92 0.74
C SER A 370 11.75 -2.74 1.02
N ARG A 371 11.52 -3.04 2.30
CA ARG A 371 10.34 -3.78 2.73
C ARG A 371 9.04 -3.06 2.33
N GLU A 372 9.05 -1.75 2.41
CA GLU A 372 7.94 -0.87 2.05
C GLU A 372 7.62 -0.93 0.55
N GLU A 373 8.63 -0.96 -0.31
CA GLU A 373 8.45 -1.08 -1.77
C GLU A 373 7.87 -2.46 -2.14
N VAL A 374 8.35 -3.52 -1.49
CA VAL A 374 7.81 -4.87 -1.69
C VAL A 374 6.33 -4.93 -1.27
N VAL A 375 5.95 -4.24 -0.18
CA VAL A 375 4.55 -4.14 0.25
C VAL A 375 3.70 -3.41 -0.79
N TYR A 376 4.17 -2.30 -1.35
CA TYR A 376 3.42 -1.61 -2.41
C TYR A 376 3.23 -2.46 -3.66
N LEU A 377 4.26 -3.20 -4.09
CA LEU A 377 4.14 -4.17 -5.17
C LEU A 377 3.14 -5.27 -4.82
N SER A 378 3.16 -5.75 -3.57
CA SER A 378 2.24 -6.78 -3.10
C SER A 378 0.79 -6.30 -3.12
N MET A 379 0.54 -5.03 -2.79
CA MET A 379 -0.80 -4.42 -2.88
C MET A 379 -1.30 -4.38 -4.33
N ILE A 380 -0.44 -4.02 -5.28
CA ILE A 380 -0.79 -4.02 -6.71
C ILE A 380 -1.08 -5.44 -7.20
N VAL A 381 -0.22 -6.40 -6.91
CA VAL A 381 -0.41 -7.80 -7.31
C VAL A 381 -1.69 -8.38 -6.72
N LEU A 382 -1.93 -8.15 -5.42
CA LEU A 382 -3.10 -8.64 -4.72
C LEU A 382 -4.40 -8.13 -5.38
N SER A 383 -4.43 -6.87 -5.81
CA SER A 383 -5.61 -6.30 -6.46
C SER A 383 -5.95 -6.95 -7.80
N TRP A 384 -4.94 -7.48 -8.52
CA TRP A 384 -5.12 -8.14 -9.81
C TRP A 384 -5.38 -9.65 -9.72
N VAL A 385 -4.83 -10.31 -8.72
CA VAL A 385 -5.08 -11.76 -8.52
C VAL A 385 -6.56 -12.05 -8.26
N TYR A 386 -7.29 -11.09 -7.72
CA TYR A 386 -8.70 -11.19 -7.33
C TYR A 386 -9.63 -10.28 -8.14
N GLU A 387 -9.27 -9.96 -9.37
CA GLU A 387 -10.15 -9.19 -10.25
C GLU A 387 -11.42 -10.01 -10.55
N VAL A 388 -12.58 -9.43 -10.24
CA VAL A 388 -13.90 -10.03 -10.48
C VAL A 388 -14.33 -9.68 -11.91
N GLU A 389 -14.89 -10.66 -12.66
CA GLU A 389 -15.48 -10.40 -13.98
C GLU A 389 -16.59 -9.35 -13.91
N GLU A 390 -16.67 -8.52 -14.95
CA GLU A 390 -17.70 -7.49 -15.09
C GLU A 390 -19.09 -8.13 -15.18
N THR A 391 -19.88 -7.97 -14.12
CA THR A 391 -21.32 -8.24 -14.12
C THR A 391 -22.07 -6.95 -14.46
N GLU A 392 -23.25 -7.04 -15.11
CA GLU A 392 -24.13 -5.89 -15.31
C GLU A 392 -24.53 -5.30 -13.95
N CYS A 393 -23.96 -4.17 -13.61
CA CYS A 393 -24.14 -3.52 -12.32
C CYS A 393 -25.28 -2.51 -12.35
N LEU A 394 -26.11 -2.49 -11.28
CA LEU A 394 -27.24 -1.57 -11.13
C LEU A 394 -26.82 -0.16 -10.68
N PHE A 395 -25.67 -0.02 -10.04
CA PHE A 395 -25.17 1.23 -9.47
C PHE A 395 -23.77 1.52 -9.95
N LYS A 396 -23.43 2.81 -10.05
CA LYS A 396 -22.07 3.27 -10.36
C LYS A 396 -21.44 3.92 -9.14
N ALA A 397 -20.15 3.65 -8.89
CA ALA A 397 -19.42 4.28 -7.81
C ALA A 397 -18.02 4.71 -8.22
N VAL A 398 -17.45 5.61 -7.43
CA VAL A 398 -16.07 6.06 -7.56
C VAL A 398 -15.33 5.91 -6.24
N VAL A 399 -14.05 5.58 -6.31
CA VAL A 399 -13.15 5.55 -5.14
C VAL A 399 -12.28 6.80 -5.17
N LEU A 400 -12.27 7.56 -4.08
CA LEU A 400 -11.44 8.75 -3.94
C LEU A 400 -10.40 8.51 -2.83
N CYS A 401 -9.13 8.52 -3.19
CA CYS A 401 -8.04 8.24 -2.27
C CYS A 401 -6.94 9.29 -2.37
N GLN A 402 -6.34 9.66 -1.22
CA GLN A 402 -5.18 10.56 -1.18
C GLN A 402 -3.85 9.83 -1.41
N SER A 403 -3.84 8.54 -1.14
CA SER A 403 -2.66 7.68 -1.24
C SER A 403 -2.34 7.36 -2.70
N GLY A 404 -1.13 6.87 -2.95
CA GLY A 404 -0.69 6.51 -4.30
C GLY A 404 -1.42 5.31 -4.90
N THR A 405 -1.10 5.02 -6.15
CA THR A 405 -1.74 4.02 -7.00
C THR A 405 -1.92 2.66 -6.31
N SER A 406 -0.88 2.16 -5.62
CA SER A 406 -0.93 0.84 -4.99
C SER A 406 -2.04 0.69 -3.94
N VAL A 407 -2.20 1.70 -3.09
CA VAL A 407 -3.20 1.69 -2.02
C VAL A 407 -4.61 1.87 -2.59
N SER A 408 -4.77 2.76 -3.57
CA SER A 408 -6.07 3.01 -4.19
C SER A 408 -6.55 1.81 -5.02
N GLU A 409 -5.67 1.09 -5.70
CA GLU A 409 -6.01 -0.13 -6.43
C GLU A 409 -6.42 -1.27 -5.48
N LEU A 410 -5.69 -1.45 -4.38
CA LEU A 410 -6.08 -2.43 -3.36
C LEU A 410 -7.47 -2.13 -2.77
N LEU A 411 -7.74 -0.86 -2.46
CA LEU A 411 -9.04 -0.45 -1.93
C LEU A 411 -10.16 -0.67 -2.96
N LEU A 412 -9.93 -0.28 -4.22
CA LEU A 412 -10.86 -0.48 -5.32
C LEU A 412 -11.19 -1.95 -5.52
N SER A 413 -10.18 -2.82 -5.59
CA SER A 413 -10.36 -4.26 -5.72
C SER A 413 -11.15 -4.86 -4.55
N SER A 414 -10.81 -4.44 -3.32
CA SER A 414 -11.53 -4.89 -2.12
C SER A 414 -13.00 -4.47 -2.12
N LEU A 415 -13.33 -3.27 -2.64
CA LEU A 415 -14.70 -2.79 -2.75
C LEU A 415 -15.46 -3.48 -3.88
N LYS A 416 -14.83 -3.73 -5.04
CA LYS A 416 -15.42 -4.53 -6.14
C LYS A 416 -15.83 -5.92 -5.66
N GLN A 417 -14.99 -6.59 -4.88
CA GLN A 417 -15.32 -7.87 -4.27
C GLN A 417 -16.47 -7.81 -3.27
N MET A 418 -16.50 -6.75 -2.46
CA MET A 418 -17.53 -6.59 -1.43
C MET A 418 -18.90 -6.27 -1.99
N PHE A 419 -18.96 -5.59 -3.14
CA PHE A 419 -20.15 -5.06 -3.77
C PHE A 419 -20.17 -5.37 -5.27
N PRO A 420 -20.35 -6.65 -5.66
CA PRO A 420 -20.34 -7.03 -7.08
C PRO A 420 -21.51 -6.42 -7.87
N GLU A 421 -22.53 -5.89 -7.19
CA GLU A 421 -23.65 -5.17 -7.78
C GLU A 421 -23.37 -3.70 -8.10
N ILE A 422 -22.19 -3.19 -7.73
CA ILE A 422 -21.77 -1.80 -7.96
C ILE A 422 -20.64 -1.76 -8.99
N ASP A 423 -20.84 -1.05 -10.08
CA ASP A 423 -19.80 -0.74 -11.06
C ASP A 423 -18.90 0.38 -10.54
N PHE A 424 -17.69 0.03 -10.16
CA PHE A 424 -16.67 1.00 -9.75
C PHE A 424 -15.90 1.50 -10.97
N ILE A 425 -16.21 2.72 -11.41
CA ILE A 425 -15.59 3.36 -12.59
C ILE A 425 -14.08 3.60 -12.45
N GLY A 426 -13.55 3.55 -11.22
CA GLY A 426 -12.11 3.65 -10.95
C GLY A 426 -11.78 4.28 -9.62
N ALA A 427 -10.46 4.36 -9.36
CA ALA A 427 -9.89 5.04 -8.20
C ALA A 427 -9.17 6.32 -8.66
N TYR A 428 -9.50 7.44 -8.03
CA TYR A 428 -9.02 8.77 -8.43
C TYR A 428 -8.47 9.55 -7.23
N ALA A 429 -7.55 10.48 -7.51
CA ALA A 429 -7.17 11.49 -6.53
C ALA A 429 -8.37 12.43 -6.25
N VAL A 430 -8.52 12.89 -5.00
CA VAL A 430 -9.67 13.72 -4.60
C VAL A 430 -9.81 14.98 -5.46
N ARG A 431 -8.68 15.58 -5.87
CA ARG A 431 -8.65 16.76 -6.76
C ARG A 431 -9.12 16.48 -8.20
N GLN A 432 -9.16 15.21 -8.62
CA GLN A 432 -9.64 14.83 -9.96
C GLN A 432 -11.17 14.68 -9.98
N PHE A 433 -11.80 14.45 -8.84
CA PHE A 433 -13.24 14.24 -8.73
C PHE A 433 -14.10 15.29 -9.48
N PRO A 434 -13.82 16.61 -9.41
CA PRO A 434 -14.60 17.59 -10.16
C PRO A 434 -14.49 17.47 -11.68
N ARG A 435 -13.57 16.66 -12.20
CA ARG A 435 -13.37 16.43 -13.64
C ARG A 435 -14.02 15.15 -14.15
N ILE A 436 -14.53 14.32 -13.25
CA ILE A 436 -15.25 13.11 -13.60
C ILE A 436 -16.60 13.54 -14.17
N GLN A 437 -16.82 13.20 -15.44
CA GLN A 437 -18.04 13.60 -16.17
C GLN A 437 -19.18 12.59 -16.00
N GLU A 438 -18.88 11.39 -15.50
CA GLU A 438 -19.88 10.36 -15.28
C GLU A 438 -20.66 10.63 -14.01
N GLU A 439 -21.99 10.45 -14.07
CA GLU A 439 -22.83 10.46 -12.89
C GLU A 439 -22.59 9.17 -12.08
N VAL A 440 -22.37 9.31 -10.78
CA VAL A 440 -22.17 8.21 -9.87
C VAL A 440 -23.22 8.21 -8.76
N ASP A 441 -23.68 7.03 -8.40
CA ASP A 441 -24.66 6.85 -7.34
C ASP A 441 -24.02 6.90 -5.95
N PHE A 442 -22.73 6.48 -5.85
CA PHE A 442 -22.00 6.41 -4.58
C PHE A 442 -20.55 6.89 -4.70
N ILE A 443 -20.04 7.45 -3.61
CA ILE A 443 -18.64 7.85 -3.47
C ILE A 443 -18.03 7.13 -2.27
N PHE A 444 -16.98 6.36 -2.50
CA PHE A 444 -16.16 5.77 -1.46
C PHE A 444 -14.88 6.60 -1.32
N THR A 445 -14.59 7.11 -0.15
CA THR A 445 -13.45 8.02 0.02
C THR A 445 -12.69 7.76 1.32
N THR A 446 -11.36 7.95 1.27
CA THR A 446 -10.49 7.83 2.45
C THR A 446 -10.46 9.12 3.28
N ILE A 447 -11.02 10.21 2.78
CA ILE A 447 -11.10 11.50 3.47
C ILE A 447 -12.48 12.12 3.32
N PRO A 448 -12.90 12.99 4.26
CA PRO A 448 -14.16 13.71 4.15
C PRO A 448 -14.13 14.69 2.98
N ILE A 449 -15.15 14.62 2.16
CA ILE A 449 -15.41 15.56 1.06
C ILE A 449 -16.83 16.10 1.17
N LYS A 450 -17.16 17.16 0.43
CA LYS A 450 -18.53 17.66 0.29
C LYS A 450 -19.08 17.23 -1.07
N SER A 451 -20.19 16.50 -1.06
CA SER A 451 -20.93 16.12 -2.27
C SER A 451 -22.40 15.95 -1.91
N ASP A 452 -23.29 16.12 -2.88
CA ASP A 452 -24.71 15.79 -2.75
C ASP A 452 -24.94 14.26 -2.97
N THR A 453 -23.99 13.58 -3.60
CA THR A 453 -23.98 12.11 -3.75
C THR A 453 -23.64 11.44 -2.41
N PRO A 454 -24.30 10.34 -2.04
CA PRO A 454 -23.99 9.57 -0.84
C PRO A 454 -22.50 9.19 -0.73
N ILE A 455 -21.90 9.48 0.44
CA ILE A 455 -20.49 9.29 0.71
C ILE A 455 -20.29 8.20 1.76
N PHE A 456 -19.45 7.22 1.45
CA PHE A 456 -18.95 6.23 2.39
C PHE A 456 -17.49 6.51 2.70
N LEU A 457 -17.21 6.79 3.97
CA LEU A 457 -15.84 6.99 4.42
C LEU A 457 -15.21 5.64 4.76
N VAL A 458 -14.13 5.31 4.08
CA VAL A 458 -13.49 3.99 4.14
C VAL A 458 -12.00 4.10 4.48
N PRO A 459 -11.44 3.15 5.23
CA PRO A 459 -10.00 3.07 5.42
C PRO A 459 -9.26 2.67 4.14
N SER A 460 -7.99 3.01 4.08
CA SER A 460 -7.11 2.62 2.97
C SER A 460 -6.95 1.09 2.85
N VAL A 461 -7.09 0.37 3.97
CA VAL A 461 -7.14 -1.11 4.03
C VAL A 461 -8.33 -1.51 4.87
N LEU A 462 -9.16 -2.43 4.33
CA LEU A 462 -10.40 -2.87 4.96
C LEU A 462 -10.16 -4.10 5.84
N ASP A 463 -10.23 -3.94 7.16
CA ASP A 463 -10.27 -5.05 8.10
C ASP A 463 -11.67 -5.71 8.17
N LYS A 464 -11.77 -6.87 8.82
CA LYS A 464 -13.02 -7.64 8.94
C LYS A 464 -14.16 -6.85 9.61
N GLY A 465 -13.85 -6.08 10.65
CA GLY A 465 -14.84 -5.28 11.37
C GLY A 465 -15.41 -4.16 10.51
N THR A 466 -14.53 -3.49 9.80
CA THR A 466 -14.84 -2.40 8.86
C THR A 466 -15.67 -2.90 7.68
N ARG A 467 -15.31 -4.06 7.09
CA ARG A 467 -16.07 -4.68 6.00
C ARG A 467 -17.53 -4.93 6.38
N ASN A 468 -17.76 -5.54 7.53
CA ASN A 468 -19.12 -5.83 8.01
C ASN A 468 -19.96 -4.57 8.28
N THR A 469 -19.32 -3.54 8.81
CA THR A 469 -20.00 -2.27 9.07
C THR A 469 -20.31 -1.53 7.77
N LEU A 470 -19.36 -1.49 6.84
CA LEU A 470 -19.52 -0.86 5.54
C LEU A 470 -20.60 -1.56 4.72
N ARG A 471 -20.63 -2.90 4.68
CA ARG A 471 -21.72 -3.65 4.04
C ARG A 471 -23.09 -3.21 4.55
N LYS A 472 -23.26 -3.17 5.87
CA LYS A 472 -24.54 -2.74 6.47
C LYS A 472 -24.91 -1.31 6.09
N GLN A 473 -23.95 -0.41 5.98
CA GLN A 473 -24.19 0.99 5.59
C GLN A 473 -24.61 1.09 4.14
N VAL A 474 -23.84 0.49 3.21
CA VAL A 474 -24.11 0.52 1.77
C VAL A 474 -25.44 -0.14 1.44
N TYR A 475 -25.70 -1.36 1.95
CA TYR A 475 -26.99 -2.03 1.69
C TYR A 475 -28.17 -1.29 2.30
N ARG A 476 -28.01 -0.58 3.41
CA ARG A 476 -29.09 0.29 3.95
C ARG A 476 -29.39 1.44 3.01
N GLU A 477 -28.37 2.05 2.40
CA GLU A 477 -28.53 3.12 1.43
C GLU A 477 -29.18 2.60 0.15
N ILE A 478 -28.71 1.44 -0.36
CA ILE A 478 -29.31 0.76 -1.51
C ILE A 478 -30.79 0.42 -1.23
N GLN A 479 -31.11 -0.14 -0.06
CA GLN A 479 -32.49 -0.49 0.31
C GLN A 479 -33.39 0.74 0.55
N GLY A 480 -32.82 1.87 0.96
CA GLY A 480 -33.52 3.14 1.10
C GLY A 480 -33.99 3.73 -0.23
N ASN A 481 -33.32 3.35 -1.32
CA ASN A 481 -33.57 3.86 -2.68
C ASN A 481 -34.38 2.85 -3.57
N ASN A 482 -35.36 2.16 -2.99
CA ASN A 482 -36.16 1.17 -3.70
C ASN A 482 -36.86 1.69 -4.98
N GLU A 483 -37.18 3.00 -5.03
CA GLU A 483 -37.74 3.63 -6.24
C GLU A 483 -36.72 3.65 -7.40
N ILE A 484 -35.47 4.02 -7.11
CA ILE A 484 -34.38 4.07 -8.09
C ILE A 484 -34.04 2.67 -8.60
N ILE A 485 -34.03 1.67 -7.69
CA ILE A 485 -33.78 0.27 -8.08
C ILE A 485 -34.90 -0.24 -8.99
N SER A 486 -36.15 0.09 -8.68
CA SER A 486 -37.31 -0.30 -9.50
C SER A 486 -37.24 0.33 -10.89
N GLU A 487 -36.86 1.59 -11.01
CA GLU A 487 -36.69 2.29 -12.29
C GLU A 487 -35.55 1.68 -13.11
N LYS A 488 -34.37 1.51 -12.54
CA LYS A 488 -33.23 0.89 -13.23
C LYS A 488 -33.52 -0.55 -13.68
N LEU A 489 -34.17 -1.36 -12.86
CA LEU A 489 -34.60 -2.71 -13.25
C LEU A 489 -35.59 -2.68 -14.41
N LEU A 490 -36.52 -1.73 -14.45
CA LEU A 490 -37.45 -1.57 -15.54
C LEU A 490 -36.75 -1.15 -16.83
N GLU A 491 -35.76 -0.29 -16.76
CA GLU A 491 -34.91 0.08 -17.89
C GLU A 491 -34.16 -1.11 -18.49
N LEU A 492 -33.56 -1.97 -17.64
CA LEU A 492 -32.82 -3.16 -18.08
C LEU A 492 -33.69 -4.20 -18.79
N ILE A 493 -34.94 -4.35 -18.34
CA ILE A 493 -35.84 -5.39 -18.88
C ILE A 493 -36.79 -4.90 -19.95
N GLN A 494 -36.86 -3.58 -20.23
CA GLN A 494 -37.80 -2.99 -21.22
C GLN A 494 -37.59 -3.54 -22.64
N GLU A 495 -36.37 -3.91 -23.04
CA GLU A 495 -36.09 -4.49 -24.34
C GLU A 495 -36.62 -5.93 -24.49
N PHE A 496 -36.85 -6.61 -23.38
CA PHE A 496 -37.30 -8.02 -23.34
C PHE A 496 -38.79 -8.19 -23.05
N ILE A 497 -39.50 -7.08 -22.71
CA ILE A 497 -40.89 -7.14 -22.28
C ILE A 497 -41.76 -6.26 -23.23
N PRO A 498 -42.85 -6.80 -23.79
CA PRO A 498 -43.81 -6.01 -24.57
C PRO A 498 -44.41 -4.87 -23.74
N GLU A 499 -44.58 -3.67 -24.38
CA GLU A 499 -45.09 -2.46 -23.70
C GLU A 499 -46.39 -2.69 -22.91
N GLU A 500 -47.28 -3.56 -23.40
CA GLU A 500 -48.55 -3.91 -22.79
C GLU A 500 -48.43 -4.58 -21.42
N HIS A 501 -47.24 -5.17 -21.12
CA HIS A 501 -46.98 -5.87 -19.84
C HIS A 501 -46.14 -5.05 -18.88
N MET A 502 -45.52 -3.96 -19.31
CA MET A 502 -44.60 -3.15 -18.51
C MET A 502 -45.23 -2.63 -17.21
N THR A 503 -46.47 -2.13 -17.27
CA THR A 503 -47.18 -1.62 -16.07
C THR A 503 -47.44 -2.74 -15.02
N GLN A 504 -47.64 -3.96 -15.48
CA GLN A 504 -47.88 -5.11 -14.60
C GLN A 504 -46.59 -5.60 -13.95
N VAL A 505 -45.49 -5.55 -14.71
CA VAL A 505 -44.15 -5.90 -14.23
C VAL A 505 -43.67 -4.85 -13.23
N ALA A 506 -43.82 -3.55 -13.51
CA ALA A 506 -43.48 -2.48 -12.58
C ALA A 506 -44.16 -2.66 -11.21
N ARG A 507 -45.47 -2.91 -11.18
CA ARG A 507 -46.21 -3.15 -9.94
C ARG A 507 -45.72 -4.40 -9.18
N ARG A 508 -45.25 -5.44 -9.89
CA ARG A 508 -44.70 -6.63 -9.24
C ARG A 508 -43.33 -6.38 -8.63
N ILE A 509 -42.48 -5.61 -9.30
CA ILE A 509 -41.16 -5.20 -8.81
C ILE A 509 -41.31 -4.33 -7.56
N GLU A 510 -42.15 -3.30 -7.58
CA GLU A 510 -42.47 -2.48 -6.41
C GLU A 510 -43.05 -3.31 -5.25
N GLY A 511 -43.95 -4.23 -5.54
CA GLY A 511 -44.52 -5.13 -4.54
C GLY A 511 -43.51 -6.12 -3.93
N PHE A 512 -42.48 -6.49 -4.66
CA PHE A 512 -41.36 -7.31 -4.20
C PHE A 512 -40.52 -6.57 -3.16
N PHE A 513 -40.08 -5.34 -3.50
CA PHE A 513 -39.29 -4.51 -2.58
C PHE A 513 -40.04 -4.10 -1.32
N THR A 514 -41.34 -3.83 -1.44
CA THR A 514 -42.19 -3.51 -0.27
C THR A 514 -42.34 -4.70 0.70
N ARG A 515 -42.25 -5.93 0.20
CA ARG A 515 -42.29 -7.15 1.03
C ARG A 515 -40.97 -7.48 1.71
N GLN A 516 -39.84 -7.18 1.06
CA GLN A 516 -38.49 -7.39 1.63
C GLN A 516 -38.19 -6.48 2.82
N GLN A 517 -38.75 -5.27 2.90
CA GLN A 517 -38.63 -4.38 4.05
C GLN A 517 -39.08 -4.99 5.39
N ARG A 518 -39.81 -6.12 5.38
CA ARG A 518 -40.27 -6.80 6.58
C ARG A 518 -39.44 -8.00 7.02
N GLN A 519 -38.40 -8.35 6.25
CA GLN A 519 -37.46 -9.41 6.61
C GLN A 519 -36.12 -8.80 6.96
N THR A 520 -35.68 -8.95 8.21
CA THR A 520 -34.31 -8.74 8.62
C THR A 520 -33.36 -9.52 7.70
N PRO A 521 -32.22 -8.96 7.28
CA PRO A 521 -31.25 -9.72 6.50
C PRO A 521 -30.92 -11.02 7.26
N ARG A 522 -31.12 -12.17 6.63
CA ARG A 522 -30.47 -13.39 7.08
C ARG A 522 -28.98 -13.11 7.07
N GLU A 523 -28.31 -13.42 8.18
CA GLU A 523 -26.87 -13.59 8.19
C GLU A 523 -26.54 -14.61 7.10
N GLU A 524 -26.12 -14.12 5.94
CA GLU A 524 -25.48 -14.98 4.95
C GLU A 524 -24.22 -15.48 5.64
N THR A 525 -24.16 -16.78 5.83
CA THR A 525 -22.96 -17.48 6.24
C THR A 525 -21.85 -17.02 5.30
N GLU A 526 -20.85 -16.36 5.88
CA GLU A 526 -19.60 -16.00 5.20
C GLU A 526 -19.17 -17.24 4.38
N GLN A 527 -19.02 -17.07 3.06
CA GLN A 527 -18.36 -18.08 2.26
C GLN A 527 -16.90 -18.07 2.72
N VAL A 528 -16.56 -18.97 3.60
CA VAL A 528 -15.17 -19.30 3.92
C VAL A 528 -14.54 -19.73 2.59
N PRO A 529 -13.34 -19.26 2.23
CA PRO A 529 -12.65 -19.73 1.05
C PRO A 529 -12.62 -21.26 1.13
N VAL A 530 -13.20 -21.90 0.14
CA VAL A 530 -13.25 -23.36 0.11
C VAL A 530 -11.84 -23.82 -0.26
N HIS A 531 -11.04 -24.13 0.75
CA HIS A 531 -9.79 -24.83 0.52
C HIS A 531 -10.10 -26.20 -0.10
N PHE A 532 -9.27 -26.62 -1.04
CA PHE A 532 -9.34 -27.96 -1.56
C PHE A 532 -9.20 -28.96 -0.39
N ILE A 533 -10.16 -29.87 -0.28
CA ILE A 533 -10.15 -30.89 0.77
C ILE A 533 -9.39 -32.10 0.24
N PHE A 534 -8.21 -32.33 0.79
CA PHE A 534 -7.38 -33.48 0.43
C PHE A 534 -7.97 -34.78 0.96
N SER A 535 -7.92 -35.79 0.13
CA SER A 535 -8.32 -37.18 0.42
C SER A 535 -7.12 -38.13 0.27
N ASP A 536 -7.32 -39.40 0.62
CA ASP A 536 -6.29 -40.44 0.43
C ASP A 536 -5.82 -40.58 -1.03
N GLU A 537 -6.69 -40.22 -1.99
CA GLU A 537 -6.40 -40.29 -3.43
C GLU A 537 -5.45 -39.20 -3.89
N ASN A 538 -5.37 -38.10 -3.14
CA ASN A 538 -4.50 -36.96 -3.48
C ASN A 538 -3.06 -37.10 -2.97
N ILE A 539 -2.75 -38.17 -2.25
CA ILE A 539 -1.41 -38.41 -1.65
C ILE A 539 -0.86 -39.73 -2.10
N GLU A 540 0.41 -39.72 -2.53
CA GLU A 540 1.10 -40.91 -2.94
C GLU A 540 2.53 -40.99 -2.38
N PHE A 541 2.91 -42.14 -1.82
CA PHE A 541 4.30 -42.42 -1.43
C PHE A 541 4.99 -43.18 -2.56
N VAL A 542 5.97 -42.55 -3.18
CA VAL A 542 6.72 -43.14 -4.29
C VAL A 542 7.95 -43.84 -3.75
N ASN A 543 7.95 -45.16 -3.81
CA ASN A 543 9.07 -45.98 -3.36
C ASN A 543 9.98 -46.43 -4.52
N GLU A 544 9.47 -46.39 -5.73
CA GLU A 544 10.23 -46.74 -6.95
C GLU A 544 11.07 -45.56 -7.46
N LYS A 545 12.09 -45.90 -8.27
CA LYS A 545 12.97 -44.90 -8.84
C LYS A 545 12.36 -44.37 -10.14
N VAL A 546 11.91 -43.12 -10.10
CA VAL A 546 11.35 -42.42 -11.26
C VAL A 546 12.45 -41.62 -11.97
N GLY A 547 12.54 -41.76 -13.29
CA GLY A 547 13.49 -41.00 -14.11
C GLY A 547 13.00 -39.56 -14.34
N TRP A 548 13.93 -38.58 -14.40
CA TRP A 548 13.62 -37.17 -14.59
C TRP A 548 12.68 -36.92 -15.78
N GLU A 549 12.95 -37.50 -16.95
CA GLU A 549 12.16 -37.32 -18.18
C GLU A 549 10.71 -37.86 -18.09
N GLN A 550 10.47 -38.82 -17.20
CA GLN A 550 9.17 -39.45 -16.99
C GLN A 550 8.41 -38.86 -15.84
N LEU A 551 9.05 -38.01 -15.05
CA LEU A 551 8.55 -37.48 -13.77
C LEU A 551 7.19 -36.80 -13.89
N VAL A 552 7.03 -35.86 -14.83
CA VAL A 552 5.75 -35.13 -14.98
C VAL A 552 4.65 -36.08 -15.46
N SER A 553 4.91 -36.94 -16.41
CA SER A 553 3.92 -37.93 -16.88
C SER A 553 3.46 -38.84 -15.75
N PHE A 554 4.39 -39.29 -14.90
CA PHE A 554 4.10 -40.12 -13.72
C PHE A 554 3.23 -39.33 -12.70
N CYS A 555 3.58 -38.07 -12.40
CA CYS A 555 2.84 -37.27 -11.45
C CYS A 555 1.42 -36.90 -11.90
N MET A 556 1.18 -36.86 -13.23
CA MET A 556 -0.10 -36.49 -13.82
C MET A 556 -1.01 -37.69 -14.14
N GLU A 557 -0.53 -38.91 -13.95
CA GLU A 557 -1.29 -40.12 -14.25
C GLU A 557 -2.59 -40.21 -13.43
N ALA A 558 -2.52 -39.89 -12.15
CA ALA A 558 -3.70 -39.86 -11.28
C ALA A 558 -4.78 -38.85 -11.74
N PHE A 559 -4.38 -37.73 -12.32
CA PHE A 559 -5.31 -36.76 -12.87
C PHE A 559 -6.01 -37.26 -14.13
N LEU A 560 -5.27 -37.95 -15.00
CA LEU A 560 -5.84 -38.60 -16.20
C LEU A 560 -6.85 -39.66 -15.80
N ASP A 561 -6.51 -40.49 -14.80
CA ASP A 561 -7.40 -41.56 -14.32
C ASP A 561 -8.71 -41.00 -13.71
N ARG A 562 -8.62 -39.86 -13.00
CA ARG A 562 -9.77 -39.17 -12.48
C ARG A 562 -10.53 -38.35 -13.55
N GLY A 563 -9.93 -38.13 -14.72
CA GLY A 563 -10.51 -37.35 -15.82
C GLY A 563 -10.50 -35.83 -15.56
N THR A 564 -9.69 -35.36 -14.60
CA THR A 564 -9.60 -33.93 -14.26
C THR A 564 -8.75 -33.12 -15.24
N ILE A 565 -7.90 -33.81 -16.05
CA ILE A 565 -7.10 -33.19 -17.13
C ILE A 565 -7.15 -34.02 -18.42
N THR A 566 -6.72 -33.40 -19.51
CA THR A 566 -6.51 -34.05 -20.80
C THR A 566 -5.05 -34.42 -21.04
N GLN A 567 -4.77 -35.33 -22.02
CA GLN A 567 -3.41 -35.65 -22.42
C GLN A 567 -2.63 -34.43 -22.93
N ASN A 568 -3.31 -33.44 -23.50
CA ASN A 568 -2.69 -32.18 -23.93
C ASN A 568 -2.09 -31.44 -22.76
N TYR A 569 -2.80 -31.37 -21.62
CA TYR A 569 -2.32 -30.75 -20.39
C TYR A 569 -1.02 -31.39 -19.90
N VAL A 570 -0.95 -32.71 -19.89
CA VAL A 570 0.27 -33.46 -19.51
C VAL A 570 1.46 -33.11 -20.40
N ASN A 571 1.24 -33.06 -21.72
CA ASN A 571 2.30 -32.75 -22.67
C ASN A 571 2.82 -31.32 -22.48
N THR A 572 1.94 -30.36 -22.39
CA THR A 572 2.31 -28.95 -22.15
C THR A 572 3.00 -28.75 -20.80
N THR A 573 2.47 -29.35 -19.73
CA THR A 573 3.13 -29.32 -18.41
C THR A 573 4.53 -29.91 -18.45
N LYS A 574 4.71 -31.02 -19.17
CA LYS A 574 6.02 -31.66 -19.32
C LYS A 574 7.01 -30.76 -20.04
N GLU A 575 6.62 -30.14 -21.15
CA GLU A 575 7.44 -29.18 -21.90
C GLU A 575 7.90 -28.02 -21.02
N ILE A 576 6.93 -27.34 -20.34
CA ILE A 576 7.22 -26.20 -19.48
C ILE A 576 8.13 -26.60 -18.29
N PHE A 577 7.85 -27.76 -17.66
CA PHE A 577 8.63 -28.22 -16.50
C PHE A 577 10.06 -28.55 -16.89
N MET A 578 10.27 -29.21 -18.03
CA MET A 578 11.61 -29.56 -18.48
C MET A 578 12.46 -28.33 -18.82
N GLU A 579 11.84 -27.28 -19.35
CA GLU A 579 12.53 -26.03 -19.69
C GLU A 579 12.73 -25.09 -18.50
N GLN A 580 11.80 -25.08 -17.52
CA GLN A 580 11.71 -24.03 -16.50
C GLN A 580 11.48 -24.57 -15.07
N HIS A 581 11.85 -25.79 -14.76
CA HIS A 581 11.63 -26.43 -13.46
C HIS A 581 12.15 -25.61 -12.27
N GLU A 582 13.22 -24.83 -12.44
CA GLU A 582 13.75 -23.96 -11.38
C GLU A 582 12.73 -22.93 -10.91
N ARG A 583 11.83 -22.46 -11.78
CA ARG A 583 10.76 -21.51 -11.47
C ARG A 583 9.56 -22.17 -10.80
N MET A 584 9.43 -23.47 -10.93
CA MET A 584 8.34 -24.23 -10.32
C MET A 584 8.70 -24.75 -8.91
N LEU A 585 9.77 -24.25 -8.32
CA LEU A 585 10.16 -24.57 -6.95
C LEU A 585 9.35 -23.69 -5.97
N ILE A 586 8.33 -24.26 -5.32
CA ILE A 586 7.47 -23.53 -4.37
C ILE A 586 8.05 -23.49 -2.95
N ALA A 587 8.76 -24.55 -2.54
CA ALA A 587 9.46 -24.60 -1.27
C ALA A 587 10.75 -25.42 -1.43
N ARG A 588 11.62 -25.43 -0.43
CA ARG A 588 12.86 -26.22 -0.49
C ARG A 588 12.56 -27.69 -0.78
N ASN A 589 13.07 -28.20 -1.91
CA ASN A 589 12.89 -29.60 -2.36
C ASN A 589 11.45 -29.97 -2.78
N VAL A 590 10.54 -28.98 -2.97
CA VAL A 590 9.15 -29.19 -3.41
C VAL A 590 8.89 -28.44 -4.70
N TYR A 591 8.46 -29.15 -5.73
CA TYR A 591 8.19 -28.60 -7.05
C TYR A 591 6.70 -28.66 -7.37
N LEU A 592 6.21 -27.69 -8.17
CA LEU A 592 4.82 -27.53 -8.59
C LEU A 592 4.73 -27.61 -10.13
N PRO A 593 4.76 -28.78 -10.75
CA PRO A 593 4.50 -28.89 -12.18
C PRO A 593 3.03 -28.56 -12.49
N HIS A 594 2.84 -27.58 -13.36
CA HIS A 594 1.52 -27.12 -13.83
C HIS A 594 1.63 -26.44 -15.21
N ALA A 595 0.48 -26.33 -15.89
CA ALA A 595 0.31 -25.54 -17.10
C ALA A 595 -0.94 -24.65 -16.97
N SER A 596 -1.32 -23.92 -18.02
CA SER A 596 -2.52 -23.11 -18.01
C SER A 596 -3.80 -23.97 -17.95
N PRO A 597 -4.87 -23.53 -17.28
CA PRO A 597 -6.17 -24.21 -17.34
C PRO A 597 -6.64 -24.47 -18.78
N ALA A 598 -6.41 -23.51 -19.70
CA ALA A 598 -6.78 -23.63 -21.11
C ALA A 598 -6.08 -24.75 -21.86
N ASP A 599 -4.99 -25.31 -21.32
CA ASP A 599 -4.24 -26.42 -21.94
C ASP A 599 -4.92 -27.77 -21.75
N GLY A 600 -6.06 -27.82 -21.04
CA GLY A 600 -6.90 -29.01 -20.96
C GLY A 600 -7.26 -29.45 -19.55
N VAL A 601 -7.37 -28.54 -18.59
CA VAL A 601 -7.98 -28.81 -17.30
C VAL A 601 -9.50 -28.92 -17.45
N GLN A 602 -10.11 -29.93 -16.83
CA GLN A 602 -11.54 -30.17 -16.79
C GLN A 602 -12.11 -29.83 -15.42
N GLU A 603 -11.35 -30.08 -14.35
CA GLU A 603 -11.71 -29.83 -12.98
C GLU A 603 -10.47 -29.55 -12.16
N MET A 604 -10.56 -28.62 -11.18
CA MET A 604 -9.46 -28.29 -10.28
C MET A 604 -9.06 -29.52 -9.44
N ASP A 605 -7.77 -29.84 -9.44
CA ASP A 605 -7.27 -30.99 -8.68
C ASP A 605 -5.84 -30.80 -8.20
N PHE A 606 -5.49 -31.50 -7.13
CA PHE A 606 -4.16 -31.54 -6.54
C PHE A 606 -3.70 -32.98 -6.34
N GLN A 607 -2.39 -33.24 -6.56
CA GLN A 607 -1.76 -34.52 -6.25
C GLN A 607 -0.42 -34.27 -5.57
N ILE A 608 -0.22 -34.82 -4.38
CA ILE A 608 1.03 -34.71 -3.61
C ILE A 608 1.76 -36.03 -3.68
N LEU A 609 2.96 -36.02 -4.25
CA LEU A 609 3.84 -37.17 -4.35
C LEU A 609 5.06 -37.00 -3.44
N ILE A 610 5.32 -37.96 -2.58
CA ILE A 610 6.42 -37.96 -1.63
C ILE A 610 7.40 -39.04 -2.01
N PHE A 611 8.59 -38.66 -2.52
CA PHE A 611 9.61 -39.55 -2.97
C PHE A 611 10.49 -40.01 -1.80
N LYS A 612 10.38 -41.27 -1.42
CA LYS A 612 11.22 -41.85 -0.37
C LYS A 612 12.71 -41.92 -0.77
N GLN A 613 12.99 -41.93 -2.05
CA GLN A 613 14.32 -41.70 -2.62
C GLN A 613 14.30 -40.39 -3.39
N PRO A 614 15.02 -39.34 -2.92
CA PRO A 614 15.05 -38.07 -3.62
C PRO A 614 15.53 -38.20 -5.06
N ILE A 615 14.92 -37.45 -5.96
CA ILE A 615 15.31 -37.36 -7.36
C ILE A 615 16.30 -36.21 -7.50
N VAL A 616 17.45 -36.44 -8.12
CA VAL A 616 18.43 -35.39 -8.39
C VAL A 616 18.00 -34.64 -9.64
N THR A 617 17.79 -33.33 -9.52
CA THR A 617 17.46 -32.46 -10.64
C THR A 617 18.68 -32.22 -11.55
N PRO A 618 18.51 -31.71 -12.77
CA PRO A 618 19.64 -31.42 -13.67
C PRO A 618 20.65 -30.41 -13.09
N ASP A 619 20.21 -29.49 -12.23
CA ASP A 619 21.03 -28.52 -11.51
C ASP A 619 21.63 -29.07 -10.20
N GLY A 620 21.48 -30.35 -9.93
CA GLY A 620 22.10 -31.04 -8.79
C GLY A 620 21.41 -30.86 -7.44
N LYS A 621 20.15 -30.37 -7.43
CA LYS A 621 19.35 -30.27 -6.22
C LYS A 621 18.54 -31.55 -5.97
N ASP A 622 18.18 -31.80 -4.71
CA ASP A 622 17.30 -32.90 -4.35
C ASP A 622 15.83 -32.49 -4.51
N LEU A 623 15.06 -33.22 -5.28
CA LEU A 623 13.61 -33.17 -5.33
C LEU A 623 13.06 -34.26 -4.40
N LYS A 624 12.31 -33.83 -3.36
CA LYS A 624 11.75 -34.73 -2.34
C LYS A 624 10.23 -34.88 -2.46
N MET A 625 9.56 -33.87 -2.89
CA MET A 625 8.11 -33.88 -3.09
C MET A 625 7.72 -33.11 -4.36
N ILE A 626 6.60 -33.53 -4.94
CA ILE A 626 5.89 -32.79 -5.98
C ILE A 626 4.48 -32.54 -5.53
N VAL A 627 4.02 -31.33 -5.78
CA VAL A 627 2.62 -30.96 -5.76
C VAL A 627 2.20 -30.77 -7.22
N ALA A 628 1.61 -31.77 -7.84
CA ALA A 628 1.02 -31.61 -9.16
C ALA A 628 -0.31 -30.85 -9.01
N LEU A 629 -0.59 -29.94 -9.93
CA LEU A 629 -1.74 -29.06 -9.90
C LEU A 629 -2.45 -29.06 -11.25
N ALA A 630 -3.77 -29.21 -11.22
CA ALA A 630 -4.68 -28.82 -12.29
C ALA A 630 -5.41 -27.55 -11.84
N PRO A 631 -4.98 -26.34 -12.30
CA PRO A 631 -5.49 -25.06 -11.78
C PRO A 631 -6.89 -24.74 -12.32
N ASP A 632 -7.67 -24.00 -11.51
CA ASP A 632 -8.99 -23.49 -11.88
C ASP A 632 -8.89 -22.17 -12.66
N GLU A 633 -9.78 -21.94 -13.62
CA GLU A 633 -9.81 -20.69 -14.42
C GLU A 633 -10.10 -19.43 -13.58
N ASP A 634 -10.91 -19.57 -12.53
CA ASP A 634 -11.28 -18.48 -11.62
C ASP A 634 -10.31 -18.34 -10.43
N ASN A 635 -9.12 -18.94 -10.50
CA ASN A 635 -8.09 -18.90 -9.45
C ASN A 635 -8.50 -19.51 -8.08
N LYS A 636 -9.52 -20.36 -8.03
CA LYS A 636 -9.99 -21.01 -6.79
C LYS A 636 -8.94 -21.91 -6.12
N HIS A 637 -7.92 -22.35 -6.85
CA HIS A 637 -6.79 -23.13 -6.33
C HIS A 637 -5.80 -22.29 -5.49
N VAL A 638 -5.76 -20.96 -5.68
CA VAL A 638 -4.76 -20.08 -5.08
C VAL A 638 -4.74 -20.13 -3.55
N PRO A 639 -5.87 -20.09 -2.82
CA PRO A 639 -5.87 -20.22 -1.36
C PRO A 639 -5.21 -21.51 -0.87
N THR A 640 -5.53 -22.64 -1.53
CA THR A 640 -4.93 -23.94 -1.19
C THR A 640 -3.44 -23.96 -1.49
N LEU A 641 -3.02 -23.42 -2.62
CA LEU A 641 -1.61 -23.34 -3.00
C LEU A 641 -0.78 -22.51 -2.02
N ILE A 642 -1.32 -21.38 -1.59
CA ILE A 642 -0.70 -20.53 -0.58
C ILE A 642 -0.54 -21.29 0.74
N LYS A 643 -1.59 -21.97 1.20
CA LYS A 643 -1.55 -22.81 2.40
C LYS A 643 -0.45 -23.90 2.30
N LEU A 644 -0.38 -24.61 1.18
CA LEU A 644 0.65 -25.60 0.94
C LEU A 644 2.06 -25.00 0.97
N ASN A 645 2.24 -23.83 0.34
CA ASN A 645 3.50 -23.11 0.37
C ASN A 645 3.95 -22.78 1.81
N ASN A 646 3.02 -22.34 2.67
CA ASN A 646 3.31 -22.06 4.08
C ASN A 646 3.69 -23.33 4.83
N LEU A 647 2.92 -24.39 4.68
CA LEU A 647 3.21 -25.68 5.32
C LEU A 647 4.57 -26.25 4.93
N PHE A 648 4.96 -26.14 3.66
CA PHE A 648 6.22 -26.69 3.16
C PHE A 648 7.43 -25.78 3.44
N ASN A 649 7.25 -24.50 3.70
CA ASN A 649 8.32 -23.61 4.14
C ASN A 649 8.58 -23.69 5.66
N ASP A 650 7.62 -24.19 6.45
CA ASP A 650 7.85 -24.56 7.85
C ASP A 650 8.66 -25.88 7.90
N MET A 651 9.92 -25.80 8.35
CA MET A 651 10.85 -26.92 8.37
C MET A 651 10.38 -28.09 9.25
N ASP A 652 9.66 -27.80 10.34
CA ASP A 652 9.17 -28.83 11.25
C ASP A 652 7.97 -29.55 10.61
N VAL A 653 7.04 -28.80 10.00
CA VAL A 653 5.90 -29.36 9.27
C VAL A 653 6.34 -30.13 8.03
N PHE A 654 7.26 -29.56 7.24
CA PHE A 654 7.84 -30.26 6.08
C PHE A 654 8.46 -31.60 6.50
N THR A 655 9.23 -31.61 7.59
CA THR A 655 9.89 -32.82 8.09
C THR A 655 8.87 -33.85 8.56
N GLN A 656 7.77 -33.43 9.23
CA GLN A 656 6.67 -34.30 9.61
C GLN A 656 6.00 -34.94 8.40
N ILE A 657 5.65 -34.14 7.37
CA ILE A 657 5.03 -34.65 6.13
C ILE A 657 5.98 -35.63 5.40
N TYR A 658 7.24 -35.25 5.21
CA TYR A 658 8.20 -36.06 4.47
C TYR A 658 8.51 -37.40 5.14
N HIS A 659 8.55 -37.47 6.47
CA HIS A 659 8.80 -38.67 7.25
C HIS A 659 7.56 -39.40 7.71
N ALA A 660 6.37 -38.91 7.37
CA ALA A 660 5.13 -39.61 7.67
C ALA A 660 5.12 -41.03 7.07
N ASN A 661 4.55 -41.98 7.83
CA ASN A 661 4.46 -43.37 7.43
C ASN A 661 3.11 -43.77 6.83
N ASN A 662 2.10 -42.92 7.04
CA ASN A 662 0.76 -43.16 6.53
C ASN A 662 0.13 -41.86 6.02
N LYS A 663 -0.85 -41.97 5.11
CA LYS A 663 -1.53 -40.82 4.51
C LYS A 663 -2.37 -40.03 5.52
N LYS A 664 -2.90 -40.71 6.56
CA LYS A 664 -3.77 -40.09 7.55
C LYS A 664 -3.06 -38.97 8.32
N GLU A 665 -1.81 -39.19 8.73
CA GLU A 665 -0.99 -38.16 9.40
C GLU A 665 -0.82 -36.92 8.53
N ILE A 666 -0.63 -37.11 7.22
CA ILE A 666 -0.48 -36.01 6.27
C ILE A 666 -1.80 -35.28 6.08
N LEU A 667 -2.90 -36.01 5.92
CA LEU A 667 -4.24 -35.42 5.78
C LEU A 667 -4.66 -34.59 7.00
N GLU A 668 -4.32 -35.03 8.20
CA GLU A 668 -4.56 -34.26 9.42
C GLU A 668 -3.81 -32.92 9.41
N ILE A 669 -2.63 -32.83 8.79
CA ILE A 669 -1.87 -31.59 8.62
C ILE A 669 -2.47 -30.74 7.49
N LEU A 670 -2.71 -31.33 6.31
CA LEU A 670 -3.19 -30.62 5.12
C LEU A 670 -4.59 -30.02 5.31
N ASN A 671 -5.50 -30.76 5.95
CA ASN A 671 -6.88 -30.35 6.18
C ASN A 671 -7.07 -29.61 7.53
N SER A 672 -5.99 -29.43 8.32
CA SER A 672 -6.04 -28.62 9.54
C SER A 672 -6.07 -27.11 9.22
N GLU A 673 -6.39 -26.30 10.22
CA GLU A 673 -6.24 -24.84 10.13
C GLU A 673 -4.77 -24.38 10.20
N ARG A 674 -3.79 -25.30 10.30
CA ARG A 674 -2.37 -24.96 10.23
C ARG A 674 -2.03 -24.45 8.83
N GLY A 675 -1.28 -23.38 8.76
CA GLY A 675 -0.92 -22.71 7.50
C GLY A 675 -1.99 -21.70 7.03
N ASP A 676 -3.16 -21.66 7.66
CA ASP A 676 -4.19 -20.63 7.45
C ASP A 676 -3.91 -19.44 8.36
N ASN A 677 -2.76 -18.82 8.25
CA ASN A 677 -2.42 -17.65 9.08
C ASN A 677 -3.17 -16.38 8.67
N ASN A 678 -4.09 -16.47 7.73
CA ASN A 678 -4.68 -15.31 7.11
C ASN A 678 -6.16 -15.16 7.47
N GLU A 679 -6.48 -14.21 8.36
CA GLU A 679 -7.87 -13.80 8.65
C GLU A 679 -8.61 -13.30 7.40
N PHE A 680 -7.86 -12.90 6.35
CA PHE A 680 -8.41 -12.47 5.06
C PHE A 680 -9.18 -13.60 4.36
N TRP A 681 -8.61 -14.81 4.29
CA TRP A 681 -9.25 -15.97 3.66
C TRP A 681 -10.45 -16.50 4.43
N ARG A 682 -10.51 -16.25 5.73
CA ARG A 682 -11.70 -16.54 6.56
C ARG A 682 -12.81 -15.50 6.36
N ALA A 683 -12.54 -14.42 5.64
CA ALA A 683 -13.45 -13.29 5.43
C ALA A 683 -13.94 -13.15 3.96
N ILE A 684 -13.38 -13.93 3.02
CA ILE A 684 -13.89 -14.11 1.66
C ILE A 684 -14.82 -15.32 1.64
#